data_894e2d14b1e00f2810e4fcaceb858e58
#
_entry.id   894e2d14b1e00f2810e4fcaceb858e58
#
_cell.length_a   1.000
_cell.length_b   1.000
_cell.length_c   1.000
_cell.angle_alpha   90.00
_cell.angle_beta   90.00
_cell.angle_gamma   90.00
#
_symmetry.space_group_name_H-M   'P 1'
#
loop_
_entity.id
_entity.type
_entity.pdbx_description
1 polymer ?
#
loop_
_entity_poly.entity_id
_entity_poly.type
_entity_poly.pdbx_seq_one_letter_code
_entity_poly.pdbx_strand_id
1 'polypeptide(L)'
;MNKYVAILILFTLLFSQGSLRKKAVSDPTERSTPKVGAVIDRKYADHTGNRIMNRFYNFGGIGDGGGQFSGIYPIGSGNSYFYEFTPVIAASVIDSSGNRKHIVSDGAIGLRDMSPFGYQWGFEPLPGFANPNQDYMAINTIEDSWPESWPNRDEDWNGYWNGAYGKYVRADQESYYVMDDQFNDEFFYFPFTGSAEDSAKRGLGIKLDTRIYQWNHPAAEDIIIITYLIENVSDKTLDSVVFGMYGDADIGSSNGDFADDDAYFDTENDIVYQWDHDGWTAANGGYVPAYFGWAFLESPGNPTDGIDNDEDGMIDESQFDGIDNDGDWLADRDDIGADGLGTYHLEYPGPDEDGTEGNGIPDVGEPNFEITDNDESDQIGLTSFYSASYPSIRPDNDEVMWGQLKPGVFQVPNQNIDQTFLYGSAYITLHPGEKKKFAIAMVFGNDMADILRNTTTMQNIYDNDYSFAKPPLKPSLTVVPGDRRVTLYWDDFAEKSMDPVYGMDFEGYRVYRSTDAGFIDAYTVTDAYGNITFKKPLVIYDIADSLRGPHPVGFNGVQFDMGEDTGLKYSYVDSSDVINGQKYYYAVTAYDKGYDLDFYQLGFSERENLQPIAPSECSVVLDLDLKGNVVQLSQNAGVALPNATVAGYIPPNTMDDPDQKFIRHKEGYGTGDIGLDVVDPYAILDNHTYNVVFNTLDSDEDIVFSVRSEHEILETIVLIDSSAKVEHPAIDTSTVVLTSLDGDLEFVFGVDYNVDPFSGLITALSPELLLAGQADISYKHFPLYQSSKVDGEISNPIFDGMRIKLQNDLIGVNYDSTGWLVGETNYRQEITAQRLYPAD
;
A
#
# COMPACT_ATOMS: atom_id res chain seq x y z
N MET A 1 -44.17 -0.75 -15.45
CA MET A 1 -43.47 -2.05 -15.32
C MET A 1 -42.20 -1.98 -16.15
N ASN A 2 -41.10 -2.26 -15.58
CA ASN A 2 -39.71 -2.23 -16.08
C ASN A 2 -39.04 -0.87 -16.20
N LYS A 3 -38.57 -0.35 -15.09
CA LYS A 3 -37.48 0.65 -15.00
C LYS A 3 -36.65 0.59 -13.69
N TYR A 4 -36.61 -0.53 -13.00
CA TYR A 4 -35.91 -0.68 -11.74
C TYR A 4 -35.10 -1.99 -11.67
N VAL A 5 -34.19 -2.24 -12.60
CA VAL A 5 -33.31 -3.43 -12.56
C VAL A 5 -31.83 -3.07 -12.76
N ALA A 6 -31.41 -1.86 -12.51
CA ALA A 6 -30.02 -1.45 -12.78
C ALA A 6 -29.30 -0.80 -11.59
N ILE A 7 -29.75 -1.00 -10.34
CA ILE A 7 -29.12 -0.34 -9.17
C ILE A 7 -28.57 -1.35 -8.15
N LEU A 8 -28.59 -2.63 -8.43
CA LEU A 8 -28.40 -3.65 -7.41
C LEU A 8 -27.05 -4.38 -7.38
N ILE A 9 -26.00 -3.90 -7.94
CA ILE A 9 -24.69 -4.60 -7.89
C ILE A 9 -23.58 -3.73 -7.27
N LEU A 10 -23.89 -2.69 -6.51
CA LEU A 10 -22.87 -1.74 -6.08
C LEU A 10 -22.64 -1.66 -4.57
N PHE A 11 -23.04 -2.62 -3.77
CA PHE A 11 -23.08 -2.44 -2.33
C PHE A 11 -22.13 -3.31 -1.50
N THR A 12 -21.30 -4.14 -2.08
CA THR A 12 -20.30 -4.92 -1.34
C THR A 12 -18.87 -4.42 -1.50
N LEU A 13 -18.64 -3.27 -2.16
CA LEU A 13 -17.31 -2.84 -2.61
C LEU A 13 -16.73 -1.61 -1.90
N LEU A 14 -17.26 -1.21 -0.76
CA LEU A 14 -16.77 0.00 -0.10
C LEU A 14 -15.62 -0.20 0.87
N PHE A 15 -15.04 -1.40 0.97
CA PHE A 15 -14.03 -1.68 1.98
C PHE A 15 -12.89 -2.60 1.55
N SER A 16 -12.60 -2.72 0.30
CA SER A 16 -11.31 -3.24 -0.12
C SER A 16 -10.43 -2.06 -0.59
N GLN A 17 -9.14 -2.21 -0.54
CA GLN A 17 -8.18 -1.23 -1.01
C GLN A 17 -8.22 -0.99 -2.54
N GLY A 18 -9.39 -0.80 -3.09
CA GLY A 18 -9.65 -0.53 -4.49
C GLY A 18 -11.05 0.00 -4.69
N SER A 19 -11.27 1.31 -4.59
CA SER A 19 -12.57 1.88 -4.94
C SER A 19 -12.79 1.84 -6.44
N LEU A 20 -13.95 1.34 -6.88
CA LEU A 20 -14.37 1.39 -8.28
C LEU A 20 -14.57 2.83 -8.75
N ARG A 21 -13.63 3.37 -9.51
CA ARG A 21 -13.82 4.65 -10.20
C ARG A 21 -14.74 4.46 -11.40
N LYS A 22 -15.82 5.22 -11.48
CA LYS A 22 -16.73 5.21 -12.63
C LYS A 22 -16.04 5.84 -13.85
N LYS A 23 -16.19 5.17 -14.99
CA LYS A 23 -15.65 5.44 -16.30
C LYS A 23 -16.14 6.78 -16.87
N ALA A 24 -15.22 7.67 -17.22
CA ALA A 24 -15.46 8.66 -18.26
C ALA A 24 -15.33 7.98 -19.63
N VAL A 25 -16.31 8.13 -20.50
CA VAL A 25 -16.27 7.57 -21.85
C VAL A 25 -15.27 8.39 -22.66
N SER A 26 -14.04 7.93 -22.78
CA SER A 26 -13.08 8.45 -23.74
C SER A 26 -13.31 7.80 -25.12
N ASP A 27 -13.13 8.57 -26.16
CA ASP A 27 -13.25 8.14 -27.56
C ASP A 27 -12.28 6.97 -27.84
N PRO A 28 -12.75 5.81 -28.38
CA PRO A 28 -11.90 4.65 -28.64
C PRO A 28 -10.84 4.85 -29.72
N THR A 29 -10.76 6.00 -30.34
CA THR A 29 -9.84 6.28 -31.44
C THR A 29 -8.54 6.94 -31.03
N GLU A 30 -8.38 7.37 -29.79
CA GLU A 30 -7.10 7.85 -29.25
C GLU A 30 -6.33 6.76 -28.47
N ARG A 31 -6.05 5.64 -29.10
CA ARG A 31 -4.83 4.89 -28.75
C ARG A 31 -3.65 5.66 -29.32
N SER A 32 -3.25 6.70 -28.59
CA SER A 32 -2.13 7.54 -28.96
C SER A 32 -0.84 6.73 -28.90
N THR A 33 0.03 6.97 -29.89
CA THR A 33 1.47 6.71 -29.90
C THR A 33 2.06 6.60 -28.51
N PRO A 34 3.02 5.67 -28.25
CA PRO A 34 3.71 5.56 -26.98
C PRO A 34 4.20 6.96 -26.57
N LYS A 35 3.69 7.47 -25.47
CA LYS A 35 4.15 8.74 -24.92
C LYS A 35 5.56 8.53 -24.40
N VAL A 36 6.42 9.47 -24.66
CA VAL A 36 7.81 9.51 -24.23
C VAL A 36 7.86 10.00 -22.81
N GLY A 37 8.77 9.48 -21.98
CA GLY A 37 9.06 9.98 -20.65
C GLY A 37 9.37 11.48 -20.65
N ALA A 38 8.96 12.20 -19.63
CA ALA A 38 9.14 13.65 -19.57
C ALA A 38 9.32 14.18 -18.15
N VAL A 39 10.18 15.20 -18.02
CA VAL A 39 10.46 15.89 -16.74
C VAL A 39 9.20 16.40 -16.04
N ILE A 40 8.17 16.80 -16.80
CA ILE A 40 6.91 17.29 -16.23
C ILE A 40 6.12 16.21 -15.50
N ASP A 41 6.37 14.93 -15.81
CA ASP A 41 5.71 13.78 -15.20
C ASP A 41 6.48 13.21 -13.99
N ARG A 42 7.57 13.88 -13.56
CA ARG A 42 8.35 13.49 -12.39
C ARG A 42 7.54 13.62 -11.11
N LYS A 43 7.48 12.54 -10.34
CA LYS A 43 6.74 12.40 -9.09
C LYS A 43 7.54 11.56 -8.11
N TYR A 44 7.08 11.50 -6.86
CA TYR A 44 7.72 10.71 -5.82
C TYR A 44 6.72 9.87 -5.03
N ALA A 45 7.22 8.89 -4.28
CA ALA A 45 6.48 8.22 -3.22
C ALA A 45 7.38 8.05 -2.00
N ASP A 46 6.79 8.19 -0.82
CA ASP A 46 7.46 7.98 0.45
C ASP A 46 7.03 6.61 1.00
N HIS A 47 7.97 5.70 1.11
CA HIS A 47 7.77 4.40 1.70
C HIS A 47 8.06 4.47 3.20
N THR A 48 7.08 4.09 4.01
CA THR A 48 7.10 4.18 5.48
C THR A 48 6.44 2.97 6.14
N GLY A 49 6.22 1.90 5.38
CA GLY A 49 5.43 0.73 5.80
C GLY A 49 6.14 -0.23 6.73
N ASN A 50 7.46 -0.08 6.96
CA ASN A 50 8.22 -0.87 7.91
C ASN A 50 9.22 0.00 8.68
N ARG A 51 10.35 -0.55 9.15
CA ARG A 51 11.36 0.22 9.91
C ARG A 51 12.21 1.15 9.06
N ILE A 52 12.10 1.09 7.73
CA ILE A 52 12.83 1.95 6.80
C ILE A 52 11.89 3.04 6.29
N MET A 53 12.34 4.28 6.28
CA MET A 53 11.69 5.37 5.57
C MET A 53 12.56 5.84 4.43
N ASN A 54 12.02 5.80 3.21
CA ASN A 54 12.74 6.26 2.03
C ASN A 54 11.83 6.90 0.99
N ARG A 55 12.33 7.88 0.27
CA ARG A 55 11.70 8.48 -0.90
C ARG A 55 12.22 7.84 -2.18
N PHE A 56 11.29 7.56 -3.07
CA PHE A 56 11.57 7.07 -4.42
C PHE A 56 10.98 8.03 -5.44
N TYR A 57 11.70 8.23 -6.54
CA TYR A 57 11.24 9.03 -7.65
C TYR A 57 10.99 8.16 -8.87
N ASN A 58 9.93 8.47 -9.62
CA ASN A 58 9.53 7.70 -10.80
C ASN A 58 10.43 7.87 -12.03
N PHE A 59 11.59 8.50 -11.86
CA PHE A 59 12.68 8.55 -12.83
C PHE A 59 13.93 7.78 -12.36
N GLY A 60 13.80 6.94 -11.34
CA GLY A 60 14.86 6.05 -10.84
C GLY A 60 15.64 6.59 -9.65
N GLY A 61 15.46 7.85 -9.25
CA GLY A 61 16.14 8.39 -8.07
C GLY A 61 15.62 7.75 -6.77
N ILE A 62 16.53 7.38 -5.88
CA ILE A 62 16.26 6.79 -4.56
C ILE A 62 16.92 7.68 -3.51
N GLY A 63 16.15 8.12 -2.51
CA GLY A 63 16.56 9.14 -1.56
C GLY A 63 16.17 10.55 -2.01
N ASP A 64 16.48 11.57 -1.22
CA ASP A 64 16.11 12.97 -1.49
C ASP A 64 17.31 13.93 -1.54
N GLY A 65 18.50 13.40 -1.79
CA GLY A 65 19.73 14.19 -1.87
C GLY A 65 20.29 14.55 -0.49
N GLY A 66 20.31 13.61 0.45
CA GLY A 66 20.84 13.77 1.81
C GLY A 66 19.91 14.49 2.77
N GLY A 67 18.61 14.49 2.46
CA GLY A 67 17.58 15.09 3.30
C GLY A 67 16.96 14.12 4.30
N GLN A 68 15.68 14.33 4.58
CA GLN A 68 14.95 13.61 5.62
C GLN A 68 14.34 12.30 5.14
N PHE A 69 14.56 11.92 3.87
CA PHE A 69 13.94 10.77 3.22
C PHE A 69 14.95 9.85 2.52
N SER A 70 16.21 9.91 2.92
CA SER A 70 17.30 9.14 2.33
C SER A 70 17.70 7.99 3.23
N GLY A 71 16.95 6.88 3.16
CA GLY A 71 17.22 5.69 3.95
C GLY A 71 17.24 5.96 5.45
N ILE A 72 16.17 6.54 5.98
CA ILE A 72 16.05 6.74 7.44
C ILE A 72 15.80 5.40 8.11
N TYR A 73 16.72 5.02 9.01
CA TYR A 73 16.61 3.77 9.75
C TYR A 73 17.11 3.90 11.19
N PRO A 74 16.35 3.40 12.19
CA PRO A 74 14.96 3.03 12.07
C PRO A 74 14.06 4.26 11.81
N ILE A 75 12.87 4.03 11.24
CA ILE A 75 11.89 5.09 10.96
C ILE A 75 11.64 5.97 12.21
N GLY A 76 11.56 7.29 12.02
CA GLY A 76 11.39 8.26 13.11
C GLY A 76 12.68 8.66 13.82
N SER A 77 13.81 7.97 13.63
CA SER A 77 15.10 8.33 14.26
C SER A 77 15.71 9.58 13.67
N GLY A 78 15.44 9.88 12.39
CA GLY A 78 16.13 10.91 11.63
C GLY A 78 17.55 10.53 11.21
N ASN A 79 17.95 9.27 11.38
CA ASN A 79 19.27 8.76 11.02
C ASN A 79 19.25 8.39 9.54
N SER A 80 19.84 9.21 8.67
CA SER A 80 19.98 8.95 7.24
C SER A 80 21.24 8.14 6.94
N TYR A 81 21.19 7.33 5.88
CA TYR A 81 22.25 6.40 5.52
C TYR A 81 22.86 6.64 4.14
N PHE A 82 22.26 7.51 3.31
CA PHE A 82 22.82 7.83 2.00
C PHE A 82 22.34 9.18 1.48
N TYR A 83 23.08 9.74 0.52
CA TYR A 83 22.68 10.92 -0.23
C TYR A 83 21.68 10.53 -1.33
N GLU A 84 22.07 9.60 -2.21
CA GLU A 84 21.24 9.09 -3.30
C GLU A 84 21.68 7.70 -3.77
N PHE A 85 20.73 6.97 -4.37
CA PHE A 85 20.98 5.81 -5.20
C PHE A 85 20.16 5.88 -6.49
N THR A 86 20.60 5.15 -7.53
CA THR A 86 19.87 5.06 -8.78
C THR A 86 20.21 3.78 -9.53
N PRO A 87 19.26 3.13 -10.24
CA PRO A 87 19.59 2.10 -11.19
C PRO A 87 20.41 2.66 -12.34
N VAL A 88 21.30 1.84 -12.84
CA VAL A 88 22.19 2.15 -13.95
C VAL A 88 22.06 1.05 -14.99
N ILE A 89 21.81 1.44 -16.24
CA ILE A 89 21.85 0.52 -17.40
C ILE A 89 22.92 0.98 -18.36
N ALA A 90 23.92 0.15 -18.55
CA ALA A 90 25.02 0.44 -19.45
C ALA A 90 25.08 -0.57 -20.61
N ALA A 91 25.40 -0.12 -21.80
CA ALA A 91 25.60 -1.03 -22.93
C ALA A 91 26.67 -0.55 -23.91
N SER A 92 27.23 -1.49 -24.66
CA SER A 92 28.17 -1.23 -25.73
C SER A 92 27.42 -1.18 -27.06
N VAL A 93 27.48 -0.06 -27.73
CA VAL A 93 26.71 0.22 -28.93
C VAL A 93 27.58 0.72 -30.08
N ILE A 94 27.07 0.68 -31.32
CA ILE A 94 27.74 1.22 -32.51
C ILE A 94 26.99 2.45 -32.96
N ASP A 95 27.64 3.60 -32.94
CA ASP A 95 27.05 4.87 -33.37
C ASP A 95 26.76 4.90 -34.90
N SER A 96 26.09 5.95 -35.36
CA SER A 96 25.78 6.14 -36.80
C SER A 96 27.01 6.27 -37.69
N SER A 97 28.20 6.50 -37.14
CA SER A 97 29.47 6.59 -37.82
C SER A 97 30.25 5.28 -37.86
N GLY A 98 29.72 4.23 -37.20
CA GLY A 98 30.37 2.91 -37.08
C GLY A 98 31.39 2.81 -35.96
N ASN A 99 31.45 3.77 -35.05
CA ASN A 99 32.32 3.70 -33.88
C ASN A 99 31.62 3.03 -32.71
N ARG A 100 32.38 2.22 -31.94
CA ARG A 100 31.91 1.67 -30.67
C ARG A 100 31.86 2.77 -29.61
N LYS A 101 30.77 2.82 -28.91
CA LYS A 101 30.53 3.72 -27.81
C LYS A 101 29.90 2.95 -26.65
N HIS A 102 30.04 3.49 -25.47
CA HIS A 102 29.37 2.97 -24.31
C HIS A 102 28.40 4.04 -23.81
N ILE A 103 27.18 3.66 -23.56
CA ILE A 103 26.12 4.54 -23.06
C ILE A 103 25.72 4.04 -21.69
N VAL A 104 25.54 4.94 -20.75
CA VAL A 104 25.08 4.65 -19.39
C VAL A 104 23.85 5.51 -19.13
N SER A 105 22.73 4.88 -18.90
CA SER A 105 21.48 5.54 -18.53
C SER A 105 21.25 5.39 -17.03
N ASP A 106 20.95 6.49 -16.34
CA ASP A 106 20.69 6.54 -14.91
C ASP A 106 19.60 7.56 -14.54
N GLY A 107 19.19 7.56 -13.28
CA GLY A 107 18.24 8.50 -12.69
C GLY A 107 18.83 9.34 -11.54
N ALA A 108 20.15 9.59 -11.55
CA ALA A 108 20.84 10.31 -10.48
C ALA A 108 20.20 11.68 -10.18
N ILE A 109 20.19 12.06 -8.92
CA ILE A 109 19.62 13.33 -8.44
C ILE A 109 20.69 14.42 -8.41
N GLY A 110 21.88 14.07 -7.95
CA GLY A 110 22.99 15.00 -7.72
C GLY A 110 23.83 15.25 -8.97
N LEU A 111 24.77 14.37 -9.27
CA LEU A 111 25.63 14.47 -10.46
C LEU A 111 24.91 13.89 -11.66
N ARG A 112 24.40 14.74 -12.53
CA ARG A 112 23.68 14.32 -13.75
C ARG A 112 24.44 14.70 -14.99
N ASP A 113 24.29 13.89 -16.00
CA ASP A 113 24.68 14.25 -17.34
C ASP A 113 23.83 15.40 -17.89
N MET A 114 24.47 16.29 -18.62
CA MET A 114 23.85 17.53 -19.08
C MET A 114 24.02 17.71 -20.58
N SER A 115 22.91 17.91 -21.27
CA SER A 115 22.95 18.28 -22.66
C SER A 115 23.70 19.61 -22.89
N PRO A 116 24.27 19.84 -24.07
CA PRO A 116 24.85 21.12 -24.44
C PRO A 116 23.89 22.31 -24.33
N PHE A 117 22.60 22.05 -24.23
CA PHE A 117 21.53 23.05 -24.10
C PHE A 117 21.02 23.24 -22.67
N GLY A 118 21.64 22.56 -21.70
CA GLY A 118 21.27 22.64 -20.29
C GLY A 118 20.08 21.79 -19.85
N TYR A 119 19.70 20.79 -20.66
CA TYR A 119 18.73 19.78 -20.23
C TYR A 119 19.46 18.66 -19.49
N GLN A 120 18.85 18.14 -18.46
CA GLN A 120 19.34 16.93 -17.80
C GLN A 120 19.05 15.71 -18.69
N TRP A 121 20.04 14.85 -18.86
CA TRP A 121 19.89 13.55 -19.47
C TRP A 121 19.72 12.48 -18.40
N GLY A 122 19.07 11.38 -18.70
CA GLY A 122 18.81 10.29 -17.81
C GLY A 122 17.42 9.69 -18.03
N PHE A 123 17.01 8.80 -17.14
CA PHE A 123 15.65 8.25 -17.17
C PHE A 123 14.59 9.32 -16.91
N GLU A 124 13.47 9.19 -17.63
CA GLU A 124 12.29 10.02 -17.42
C GLU A 124 11.02 9.16 -17.34
N PRO A 125 10.08 9.52 -16.46
CA PRO A 125 8.86 8.75 -16.29
C PRO A 125 7.92 8.85 -17.47
N LEU A 126 7.35 7.72 -17.86
CA LEU A 126 6.28 7.67 -18.86
C LEU A 126 4.98 8.26 -18.29
N PRO A 127 4.30 9.13 -19.02
CA PRO A 127 3.03 9.69 -18.58
C PRO A 127 1.90 8.64 -18.54
N GLY A 128 0.94 8.86 -17.64
CA GLY A 128 -0.25 8.02 -17.53
C GLY A 128 -0.14 6.90 -16.50
N PHE A 129 1.00 6.72 -15.86
CA PHE A 129 1.19 5.75 -14.77
C PHE A 129 0.94 6.35 -13.37
N ALA A 130 0.54 7.60 -13.29
CA ALA A 130 0.12 8.25 -12.06
C ALA A 130 -0.94 9.32 -12.36
N ASN A 131 -1.68 9.74 -11.37
CA ASN A 131 -2.62 10.84 -11.48
C ASN A 131 -1.84 12.14 -11.81
N PRO A 132 -2.10 12.80 -12.95
CA PRO A 132 -1.38 14.01 -13.35
C PRO A 132 -1.58 15.19 -12.38
N ASN A 133 -2.66 15.18 -11.60
CA ASN A 133 -3.03 16.27 -10.70
C ASN A 133 -2.46 16.11 -9.28
N GLN A 134 -1.71 15.05 -9.02
CA GLN A 134 -1.07 14.78 -7.72
C GLN A 134 0.46 14.86 -7.87
N ASP A 135 1.14 15.20 -6.77
CA ASP A 135 2.61 15.18 -6.73
C ASP A 135 3.18 13.77 -6.53
N TYR A 136 2.34 12.83 -6.10
CA TYR A 136 2.73 11.45 -5.85
C TYR A 136 2.71 10.60 -7.12
N MET A 137 3.71 9.71 -7.27
CA MET A 137 3.60 8.58 -8.19
C MET A 137 2.58 7.56 -7.62
N ALA A 138 2.15 6.62 -8.43
CA ALA A 138 1.19 5.64 -7.98
C ALA A 138 1.74 4.79 -6.82
N ILE A 139 1.05 4.82 -5.70
CA ILE A 139 1.30 4.03 -4.50
C ILE A 139 -0.03 3.50 -3.97
N ASN A 140 -0.05 2.26 -3.52
CA ASN A 140 -1.29 1.60 -3.10
C ASN A 140 -2.00 2.28 -1.92
N THR A 141 -1.25 2.89 -1.01
CA THR A 141 -1.78 3.55 0.19
C THR A 141 -2.44 4.90 -0.08
N ILE A 142 -2.26 5.47 -1.28
CA ILE A 142 -2.85 6.75 -1.70
C ILE A 142 -3.58 6.52 -3.03
N GLU A 143 -4.86 6.14 -2.98
CA GLU A 143 -5.66 5.87 -4.18
C GLU A 143 -5.71 7.06 -5.16
N ASP A 144 -5.76 8.28 -4.65
CA ASP A 144 -5.74 9.50 -5.46
C ASP A 144 -4.44 9.67 -6.29
N SER A 145 -3.39 8.92 -5.99
CA SER A 145 -2.16 8.88 -6.78
C SER A 145 -2.28 8.04 -8.07
N TRP A 146 -3.31 7.18 -8.16
CA TRP A 146 -3.47 6.27 -9.28
C TRP A 146 -4.00 7.01 -10.52
N PRO A 147 -3.65 6.56 -11.73
CA PRO A 147 -4.22 7.11 -12.94
C PRO A 147 -5.70 6.70 -13.10
N GLU A 148 -6.45 7.43 -13.90
CA GLU A 148 -7.82 7.03 -14.26
C GLU A 148 -7.88 5.71 -15.04
N SER A 149 -6.83 5.41 -15.81
CA SER A 149 -6.63 4.17 -16.55
C SER A 149 -5.15 3.87 -16.68
N TRP A 150 -4.78 2.61 -16.52
CA TRP A 150 -3.40 2.17 -16.65
C TRP A 150 -3.04 2.01 -18.14
N PRO A 151 -1.92 2.61 -18.63
CA PRO A 151 -1.57 2.53 -20.05
C PRO A 151 -1.26 1.12 -20.58
N ASN A 152 -0.88 0.22 -19.68
CA ASN A 152 -0.47 -1.15 -19.97
C ASN A 152 -1.51 -2.20 -19.58
N ARG A 153 -2.71 -1.77 -19.20
CA ARG A 153 -3.80 -2.65 -18.81
C ARG A 153 -5.08 -2.33 -19.59
N ASP A 154 -5.97 -3.28 -19.67
CA ASP A 154 -7.29 -3.12 -20.28
C ASP A 154 -8.24 -2.30 -19.39
N GLU A 155 -9.38 -1.90 -19.93
CA GLU A 155 -10.33 -1.01 -19.26
C GLU A 155 -10.97 -1.59 -17.99
N ASP A 156 -10.98 -2.91 -17.82
CA ASP A 156 -11.45 -3.60 -16.63
C ASP A 156 -10.55 -3.43 -15.40
N TRP A 157 -9.32 -2.94 -15.59
CA TRP A 157 -8.39 -2.53 -14.54
C TRP A 157 -8.62 -1.10 -14.01
N ASN A 158 -9.56 -0.37 -14.60
CA ASN A 158 -9.83 1.00 -14.16
C ASN A 158 -10.42 1.01 -12.74
N GLY A 159 -9.73 1.66 -11.82
CA GLY A 159 -10.10 1.73 -10.41
C GLY A 159 -9.54 0.65 -9.53
N TYR A 160 -8.79 -0.30 -10.10
CA TYR A 160 -8.05 -1.30 -9.36
C TYR A 160 -6.55 -0.98 -9.33
N TRP A 161 -5.85 -1.53 -8.36
CA TRP A 161 -4.40 -1.47 -8.31
C TRP A 161 -3.80 -2.25 -9.49
N ASN A 162 -2.74 -1.71 -10.07
CA ASN A 162 -1.97 -2.41 -11.09
C ASN A 162 -0.92 -3.29 -10.41
N GLY A 163 -1.35 -4.39 -9.80
CA GLY A 163 -0.45 -5.34 -9.16
C GLY A 163 0.36 -6.16 -10.17
N ALA A 164 1.45 -6.76 -9.74
CA ALA A 164 2.28 -7.63 -10.58
C ALA A 164 1.51 -8.91 -10.95
N TYR A 165 0.76 -9.43 -10.01
CA TYR A 165 0.07 -10.74 -10.09
C TYR A 165 -1.46 -10.63 -10.18
N GLY A 166 -1.99 -9.47 -10.49
CA GLY A 166 -3.44 -9.26 -10.56
C GLY A 166 -3.86 -7.87 -10.07
N LYS A 167 -5.16 -7.69 -9.85
CA LYS A 167 -5.78 -6.42 -9.44
C LYS A 167 -5.64 -6.13 -7.93
N TYR A 168 -4.72 -6.76 -7.25
CA TYR A 168 -4.53 -6.67 -5.80
C TYR A 168 -3.10 -6.26 -5.42
N VAL A 169 -2.95 -5.86 -4.18
CA VAL A 169 -1.68 -5.45 -3.58
C VAL A 169 -1.09 -6.63 -2.83
N ARG A 170 0.21 -6.90 -3.01
CA ARG A 170 0.93 -7.95 -2.27
C ARG A 170 1.70 -7.44 -1.05
N ALA A 171 2.11 -6.18 -1.04
CA ALA A 171 2.88 -5.59 0.04
C ALA A 171 2.06 -4.60 0.87
N ASP A 172 2.47 -4.29 2.08
CA ASP A 172 1.87 -3.23 2.90
C ASP A 172 1.94 -1.87 2.21
N GLN A 173 3.09 -1.56 1.57
CA GLN A 173 3.23 -0.47 0.63
C GLN A 173 3.84 -0.96 -0.68
N GLU A 174 3.20 -0.61 -1.78
CA GLU A 174 3.63 -0.92 -3.12
C GLU A 174 3.54 0.32 -4.00
N SER A 175 4.62 0.64 -4.72
CA SER A 175 4.65 1.70 -5.72
C SER A 175 4.91 1.13 -7.10
N TYR A 176 4.34 1.78 -8.11
CA TYR A 176 4.46 1.36 -9.49
C TYR A 176 4.69 2.54 -10.43
N TYR A 177 5.68 2.43 -11.31
CA TYR A 177 5.95 3.39 -12.37
C TYR A 177 6.70 2.77 -13.54
N VAL A 178 6.67 3.45 -14.66
CA VAL A 178 7.42 3.08 -15.86
C VAL A 178 8.23 4.28 -16.31
N MET A 179 9.50 4.05 -16.66
CA MET A 179 10.40 5.07 -17.16
C MET A 179 11.13 4.61 -18.43
N ASP A 180 11.67 5.55 -19.20
CA ASP A 180 12.50 5.25 -20.36
C ASP A 180 13.76 6.12 -20.38
N ASP A 181 14.72 5.74 -21.22
CA ASP A 181 15.96 6.47 -21.42
C ASP A 181 15.97 7.33 -22.69
N GLN A 182 14.80 7.66 -23.25
CA GLN A 182 14.72 8.39 -24.49
C GLN A 182 15.36 9.78 -24.44
N PHE A 183 15.43 10.37 -23.25
CA PHE A 183 16.09 11.64 -22.99
C PHE A 183 17.52 11.49 -22.46
N ASN A 184 18.06 10.27 -22.49
CA ASN A 184 19.45 10.07 -22.17
C ASN A 184 20.23 10.03 -23.45
N ASP A 185 21.18 10.94 -23.72
CA ASP A 185 22.30 10.71 -24.48
C ASP A 185 22.82 11.73 -25.44
N GLU A 186 24.06 11.48 -25.72
CA GLU A 186 24.96 12.13 -26.65
C GLU A 186 24.78 11.73 -28.10
N PHE A 187 23.96 10.69 -28.42
CA PHE A 187 23.86 10.14 -29.80
C PHE A 187 22.54 10.48 -30.46
N PHE A 188 22.67 11.07 -31.66
CA PHE A 188 21.55 11.21 -32.58
C PHE A 188 21.34 9.87 -33.29
N TYR A 189 20.09 9.43 -33.44
CA TYR A 189 19.69 8.27 -34.24
C TYR A 189 20.15 6.90 -33.76
N PHE A 190 20.61 6.76 -32.55
CA PHE A 190 20.77 5.50 -31.89
C PHE A 190 19.68 5.37 -30.81
N PRO A 191 19.11 4.19 -30.58
CA PRO A 191 19.21 2.93 -31.35
C PRO A 191 18.15 2.78 -32.43
N PHE A 192 17.43 3.84 -32.74
CA PHE A 192 16.29 3.84 -33.66
C PHE A 192 16.71 4.21 -35.08
N THR A 193 16.18 3.50 -36.07
CA THR A 193 16.48 3.77 -37.46
C THR A 193 15.43 4.65 -38.10
N GLY A 194 15.80 5.86 -38.42
CA GLY A 194 15.43 6.58 -39.64
C GLY A 194 14.01 7.08 -39.89
N SER A 195 13.05 6.93 -38.97
CA SER A 195 11.79 7.67 -39.12
C SER A 195 11.94 9.10 -38.59
N ALA A 196 11.15 10.03 -39.07
CA ALA A 196 11.15 11.40 -38.56
C ALA A 196 10.67 11.48 -37.12
N GLU A 197 9.85 10.50 -36.69
CA GLU A 197 9.36 10.36 -35.34
C GLU A 197 10.46 9.85 -34.39
N ASP A 198 11.34 8.97 -34.88
CA ASP A 198 12.42 8.39 -34.09
C ASP A 198 13.69 9.26 -34.08
N SER A 199 13.77 10.28 -34.94
CA SER A 199 14.96 11.14 -35.05
C SER A 199 15.26 11.97 -33.78
N ALA A 200 14.32 12.09 -32.87
CA ALA A 200 14.49 12.79 -31.61
C ALA A 200 14.80 11.83 -30.43
N LYS A 201 14.67 10.51 -30.64
CA LYS A 201 14.94 9.51 -29.64
C LYS A 201 16.44 9.27 -29.49
N ARG A 202 16.87 9.10 -28.26
CA ARG A 202 18.27 8.94 -27.85
C ARG A 202 18.38 7.82 -26.84
N GLY A 203 19.54 7.65 -26.25
CA GLY A 203 19.79 6.60 -25.27
C GLY A 203 19.91 5.20 -25.89
N LEU A 204 19.79 4.18 -25.10
CA LEU A 204 19.86 2.79 -25.50
C LEU A 204 18.55 2.27 -26.11
N GLY A 205 17.45 2.95 -25.86
CA GLY A 205 16.11 2.46 -26.19
C GLY A 205 15.62 1.45 -25.17
N ILE A 206 15.83 1.75 -23.92
CA ILE A 206 15.43 0.94 -22.77
C ILE A 206 14.19 1.53 -22.13
N LYS A 207 13.28 0.66 -21.75
CA LYS A 207 12.14 0.97 -20.88
C LYS A 207 12.23 0.10 -19.63
N LEU A 208 12.00 0.70 -18.47
CA LEU A 208 11.98 0.01 -17.18
C LEU A 208 10.57 0.09 -16.61
N ASP A 209 9.98 -1.07 -16.36
CA ASP A 209 8.79 -1.24 -15.54
C ASP A 209 9.26 -1.52 -14.11
N THR A 210 8.89 -0.66 -13.15
CA THR A 210 9.50 -0.67 -11.83
C THR A 210 8.45 -0.77 -10.75
N ARG A 211 8.67 -1.69 -9.82
CA ARG A 211 7.85 -1.85 -8.62
C ARG A 211 8.70 -1.81 -7.38
N ILE A 212 8.15 -1.27 -6.30
CA ILE A 212 8.80 -1.14 -5.00
C ILE A 212 7.87 -1.73 -3.96
N TYR A 213 8.40 -2.63 -3.13
CA TYR A 213 7.63 -3.38 -2.15
C TYR A 213 8.21 -3.22 -0.75
N GLN A 214 7.34 -3.06 0.22
CA GLN A 214 7.71 -2.94 1.62
C GLN A 214 6.67 -3.62 2.52
N TRP A 215 7.15 -4.49 3.42
CA TRP A 215 6.32 -5.25 4.36
C TRP A 215 6.68 -4.96 5.80
N ASN A 216 5.69 -5.00 6.69
CA ASN A 216 5.86 -4.89 8.14
C ASN A 216 6.01 -6.27 8.82
N HIS A 217 6.34 -7.29 8.08
CA HIS A 217 6.64 -8.60 8.62
C HIS A 217 8.04 -8.62 9.25
N PRO A 218 8.25 -9.26 10.44
CA PRO A 218 9.56 -9.29 11.10
C PRO A 218 10.73 -9.77 10.23
N ALA A 219 10.46 -10.64 9.26
CA ALA A 219 11.47 -11.13 8.32
C ALA A 219 11.82 -10.10 7.21
N ALA A 220 11.00 -9.06 7.01
CA ALA A 220 11.14 -8.05 5.97
C ALA A 220 11.11 -6.61 6.49
N GLU A 221 11.02 -6.38 7.79
CA GLU A 221 10.89 -5.03 8.34
C GLU A 221 12.14 -4.16 8.18
N ASP A 222 13.29 -4.77 7.88
CA ASP A 222 14.58 -4.12 7.62
C ASP A 222 14.96 -4.13 6.13
N ILE A 223 13.99 -4.36 5.23
CA ILE A 223 14.21 -4.56 3.80
C ILE A 223 13.17 -3.82 2.96
N ILE A 224 13.59 -3.30 1.80
CA ILE A 224 12.73 -2.82 0.71
C ILE A 224 13.17 -3.53 -0.56
N ILE A 225 12.24 -4.16 -1.28
CA ILE A 225 12.52 -4.82 -2.55
C ILE A 225 12.13 -3.91 -3.70
N ILE A 226 12.96 -3.89 -4.74
CA ILE A 226 12.70 -3.18 -5.99
C ILE A 226 12.87 -4.17 -7.14
N THR A 227 11.84 -4.29 -7.97
CA THR A 227 11.91 -5.08 -9.20
C THR A 227 11.98 -4.18 -10.41
N TYR A 228 12.82 -4.52 -11.37
CA TYR A 228 13.01 -3.83 -12.63
C TYR A 228 12.81 -4.82 -13.78
N LEU A 229 11.73 -4.66 -14.54
CA LEU A 229 11.56 -5.37 -15.80
C LEU A 229 12.11 -4.48 -16.92
N ILE A 230 13.24 -4.87 -17.48
CA ILE A 230 13.99 -4.10 -18.47
C ILE A 230 13.57 -4.58 -19.85
N GLU A 231 13.03 -3.69 -20.69
CA GLU A 231 12.58 -3.97 -22.04
C GLU A 231 13.44 -3.21 -23.04
N ASN A 232 13.98 -3.91 -24.05
CA ASN A 232 14.60 -3.26 -25.21
C ASN A 232 13.53 -2.81 -26.20
N VAL A 233 13.17 -1.54 -26.19
CA VAL A 233 12.18 -0.96 -27.11
C VAL A 233 12.80 -0.42 -28.41
N SER A 234 14.09 -0.66 -28.61
CA SER A 234 14.80 -0.33 -29.85
C SER A 234 14.63 -1.40 -30.92
N ASP A 235 15.11 -1.15 -32.12
CA ASP A 235 15.13 -2.08 -33.24
C ASP A 235 16.47 -2.83 -33.39
N LYS A 236 17.34 -2.78 -32.39
CA LYS A 236 18.67 -3.37 -32.37
C LYS A 236 18.89 -4.26 -31.16
N THR A 237 19.64 -5.31 -31.37
CA THR A 237 20.13 -6.14 -30.27
C THR A 237 21.22 -5.39 -29.50
N LEU A 238 21.11 -5.40 -28.18
CA LEU A 238 22.14 -4.92 -27.25
C LEU A 238 22.89 -6.14 -26.70
N ASP A 239 24.10 -6.36 -27.18
CA ASP A 239 24.87 -7.60 -26.93
C ASP A 239 25.62 -7.60 -25.59
N SER A 240 25.76 -6.48 -24.94
CA SER A 240 26.58 -6.34 -23.73
C SER A 240 25.92 -5.31 -22.83
N VAL A 241 24.85 -5.71 -22.19
CA VAL A 241 24.13 -4.87 -21.23
C VAL A 241 24.60 -5.19 -19.82
N VAL A 242 24.76 -4.15 -19.01
CA VAL A 242 25.02 -4.24 -17.58
C VAL A 242 23.85 -3.57 -16.88
N PHE A 243 23.23 -4.25 -15.95
CA PHE A 243 22.37 -3.64 -14.96
C PHE A 243 23.17 -3.43 -13.67
N GLY A 244 23.01 -2.29 -13.03
CA GLY A 244 23.70 -2.01 -11.77
C GLY A 244 23.07 -0.87 -11.00
N MET A 245 23.75 -0.47 -9.94
CA MET A 245 23.37 0.68 -9.13
C MET A 245 24.58 1.59 -8.92
N TYR A 246 24.33 2.88 -9.03
CA TYR A 246 25.21 3.93 -8.54
C TYR A 246 24.66 4.49 -7.25
N GLY A 247 25.53 4.78 -6.29
CA GLY A 247 25.09 5.41 -5.06
C GLY A 247 26.18 6.15 -4.31
N ASP A 248 25.70 7.06 -3.48
CA ASP A 248 26.46 7.92 -2.58
C ASP A 248 25.90 7.69 -1.18
N ALA A 249 26.56 6.83 -0.43
CA ALA A 249 26.13 6.50 0.92
C ALA A 249 26.79 7.43 1.92
N ASP A 250 26.04 7.84 2.91
CA ASP A 250 26.42 8.76 3.99
C ASP A 250 26.02 8.12 5.33
N ILE A 251 26.72 7.07 5.76
CA ILE A 251 26.43 6.42 7.03
C ILE A 251 26.69 7.38 8.18
N GLY A 252 25.79 7.49 9.13
CA GLY A 252 25.96 8.41 10.25
C GLY A 252 25.40 9.81 10.02
N SER A 253 24.75 10.04 8.89
CA SER A 253 24.03 11.26 8.51
C SER A 253 24.90 12.42 7.98
N SER A 254 24.36 13.14 7.03
CA SER A 254 24.93 14.32 6.37
C SER A 254 25.36 15.48 7.31
N ASN A 255 25.16 15.37 8.60
CA ASN A 255 25.52 16.40 9.58
C ASN A 255 26.95 16.31 10.11
N GLY A 256 27.81 15.49 9.51
CA GLY A 256 29.23 15.58 9.80
C GLY A 256 30.00 14.28 9.98
N ASP A 257 29.40 13.12 9.87
CA ASP A 257 30.05 11.83 10.04
C ASP A 257 30.06 10.96 8.78
N PHE A 258 29.59 11.47 7.67
CA PHE A 258 29.52 10.78 6.36
C PHE A 258 30.89 10.56 5.69
N ALA A 259 31.98 11.05 6.28
CA ALA A 259 33.28 11.09 5.63
C ALA A 259 34.23 9.96 6.04
N ASP A 260 33.79 9.02 6.85
CA ASP A 260 34.61 7.94 7.38
C ASP A 260 33.95 6.56 7.28
N ASP A 261 33.31 6.31 6.17
CA ASP A 261 32.66 5.06 5.86
C ASP A 261 33.62 3.99 5.34
N ASP A 262 33.26 2.74 5.60
CA ASP A 262 33.86 1.56 5.02
C ASP A 262 32.83 0.84 4.14
N ALA A 263 33.32 0.17 3.08
CA ALA A 263 32.48 -0.61 2.19
C ALA A 263 33.09 -1.96 1.87
N TYR A 264 32.26 -2.93 1.59
CA TYR A 264 32.68 -4.26 1.14
C TYR A 264 31.63 -4.88 0.23
N PHE A 265 32.00 -6.02 -0.39
CA PHE A 265 31.13 -6.82 -1.23
C PHE A 265 31.28 -8.31 -0.89
N ASP A 266 30.22 -9.05 -1.12
CA ASP A 266 30.17 -10.51 -0.98
C ASP A 266 29.51 -11.09 -2.22
N THR A 267 30.26 -11.89 -2.99
CA THR A 267 29.79 -12.51 -4.22
C THR A 267 29.15 -13.88 -3.99
N GLU A 268 29.16 -14.41 -2.77
CA GLU A 268 28.41 -15.63 -2.42
C GLU A 268 26.97 -15.30 -2.02
N ASN A 269 26.75 -14.08 -1.53
CA ASN A 269 25.43 -13.57 -1.13
C ASN A 269 24.96 -12.41 -2.02
N ASP A 270 25.64 -12.14 -3.10
CA ASP A 270 25.36 -11.07 -4.08
C ASP A 270 25.03 -9.70 -3.49
N ILE A 271 25.72 -9.36 -2.38
CA ILE A 271 25.49 -8.11 -1.63
C ILE A 271 26.71 -7.19 -1.66
N VAL A 272 26.45 -5.89 -1.76
CA VAL A 272 27.37 -4.80 -1.44
C VAL A 272 26.87 -4.07 -0.21
N TYR A 273 27.75 -3.77 0.76
CA TYR A 273 27.32 -3.14 2.01
C TYR A 273 28.34 -2.17 2.57
N GLN A 274 27.87 -1.27 3.39
CA GLN A 274 28.66 -0.22 4.03
C GLN A 274 28.35 -0.11 5.52
N TRP A 275 29.31 0.44 6.27
CA TRP A 275 29.18 0.73 7.69
C TRP A 275 30.07 1.91 8.08
N ASP A 276 29.75 2.55 9.18
CA ASP A 276 30.56 3.59 9.82
C ASP A 276 31.86 3.01 10.35
N HIS A 277 32.99 3.66 10.04
CA HIS A 277 34.33 3.12 10.33
C HIS A 277 34.65 2.98 11.82
N ASP A 278 34.29 3.97 12.64
CA ASP A 278 34.54 3.94 14.06
C ASP A 278 33.37 3.38 14.88
N GLY A 279 32.25 3.11 14.22
CA GLY A 279 31.05 2.51 14.78
C GLY A 279 30.24 3.44 15.67
N TRP A 280 30.43 4.77 15.56
CA TRP A 280 29.67 5.71 16.34
C TRP A 280 29.58 7.09 15.68
N THR A 281 28.39 7.65 15.63
CA THR A 281 28.17 9.02 15.13
C THR A 281 27.65 9.96 16.21
N ALA A 282 28.05 11.23 16.16
CA ALA A 282 27.54 12.29 17.03
C ALA A 282 26.19 12.87 16.54
N ALA A 283 25.73 12.50 15.34
CA ALA A 283 24.47 12.97 14.78
C ALA A 283 23.27 12.58 15.67
N ASN A 284 22.21 13.37 15.62
CA ASN A 284 20.93 13.14 16.31
C ASN A 284 21.06 12.79 17.83
N GLY A 285 22.15 13.24 18.48
CA GLY A 285 22.40 13.00 19.91
C GLY A 285 23.31 11.83 20.21
N GLY A 286 23.85 11.20 19.17
CA GLY A 286 24.83 10.11 19.24
C GLY A 286 24.18 8.73 19.21
N TYR A 287 24.58 7.92 18.22
CA TYR A 287 24.12 6.55 18.07
C TYR A 287 25.18 5.67 17.38
N VAL A 288 24.98 4.36 17.43
CA VAL A 288 25.75 3.37 16.66
C VAL A 288 24.99 3.15 15.35
N PRO A 289 25.55 3.51 14.19
CA PRO A 289 24.91 3.29 12.91
C PRO A 289 24.73 1.79 12.61
N ALA A 290 23.65 1.46 11.89
CA ALA A 290 23.47 0.14 11.34
C ALA A 290 24.35 -0.07 10.08
N TYR A 291 24.52 -1.31 9.68
CA TYR A 291 25.04 -1.67 8.37
C TYR A 291 23.94 -1.45 7.32
N PHE A 292 24.32 -1.01 6.16
CA PHE A 292 23.42 -0.73 5.03
C PHE A 292 23.97 -1.37 3.77
N GLY A 293 23.11 -1.98 2.96
CA GLY A 293 23.54 -2.64 1.74
C GLY A 293 22.48 -2.79 0.67
N TRP A 294 22.93 -3.28 -0.47
CA TRP A 294 22.12 -3.67 -1.62
C TRP A 294 22.47 -5.08 -2.03
N ALA A 295 21.46 -5.95 -2.13
CA ALA A 295 21.61 -7.33 -2.59
C ALA A 295 20.86 -7.54 -3.90
N PHE A 296 21.42 -8.31 -4.82
CA PHE A 296 20.64 -8.89 -5.90
C PHE A 296 19.83 -10.07 -5.35
N LEU A 297 18.56 -10.12 -5.66
CA LEU A 297 17.66 -11.25 -5.36
C LEU A 297 17.41 -12.07 -6.62
N GLU A 298 17.47 -11.41 -7.78
CA GLU A 298 17.28 -12.02 -9.08
C GLU A 298 18.09 -11.25 -10.12
N SER A 299 18.79 -11.94 -10.99
CA SER A 299 19.45 -11.39 -12.16
C SER A 299 19.34 -12.38 -13.33
N PRO A 300 19.17 -11.91 -14.58
CA PRO A 300 18.96 -12.82 -15.70
C PRO A 300 20.12 -13.76 -15.90
N GLY A 301 19.83 -15.05 -16.11
CA GLY A 301 20.74 -16.03 -16.62
C GLY A 301 20.89 -15.99 -18.15
N ASN A 302 21.46 -17.02 -18.72
CA ASN A 302 21.58 -17.16 -20.16
C ASN A 302 20.87 -18.45 -20.63
N PRO A 303 19.57 -18.37 -20.96
CA PRO A 303 18.75 -19.55 -21.28
C PRO A 303 19.09 -20.21 -22.62
N THR A 304 20.28 -20.02 -23.16
CA THR A 304 20.67 -20.54 -24.46
C THR A 304 22.14 -21.01 -24.56
N ASP A 305 22.85 -21.10 -23.44
CA ASP A 305 24.28 -21.46 -23.45
C ASP A 305 24.54 -22.96 -23.19
N GLY A 306 23.49 -23.70 -22.82
CA GLY A 306 23.59 -25.14 -22.55
C GLY A 306 24.23 -25.46 -21.21
N ILE A 307 24.22 -24.51 -20.27
CA ILE A 307 24.74 -24.65 -18.92
C ILE A 307 23.51 -24.55 -17.99
N ASP A 308 23.48 -25.32 -16.95
CA ASP A 308 22.62 -25.17 -15.81
C ASP A 308 23.25 -24.09 -14.94
N ASN A 309 22.78 -22.84 -15.09
CA ASN A 309 23.44 -21.72 -14.47
C ASN A 309 23.10 -21.60 -12.98
N ASP A 310 21.95 -22.07 -12.52
CA ASP A 310 21.52 -22.00 -11.12
C ASP A 310 21.70 -23.35 -10.36
N GLU A 311 22.23 -24.34 -11.02
CA GLU A 311 22.52 -25.66 -10.42
C GLU A 311 21.25 -26.36 -9.87
N ASP A 312 20.04 -26.00 -10.34
CA ASP A 312 18.77 -26.60 -9.92
C ASP A 312 18.49 -27.96 -10.57
N GLY A 313 19.23 -28.28 -11.64
CA GLY A 313 19.16 -29.51 -12.40
C GLY A 313 18.41 -29.41 -13.73
N MET A 314 17.90 -28.25 -14.08
CA MET A 314 17.36 -27.90 -15.38
C MET A 314 18.47 -27.22 -16.23
N ILE A 315 18.23 -26.94 -17.48
CA ILE A 315 19.20 -26.31 -18.37
C ILE A 315 18.45 -25.41 -19.35
N ASP A 316 18.91 -24.19 -19.52
CA ASP A 316 18.36 -23.20 -20.47
C ASP A 316 16.88 -22.88 -20.28
N GLU A 317 16.33 -22.87 -19.07
CA GLU A 317 14.95 -22.50 -18.76
C GLU A 317 14.75 -20.98 -18.81
N SER A 318 13.49 -20.56 -18.93
CA SER A 318 13.12 -19.16 -19.04
C SER A 318 11.74 -18.92 -18.44
N GLN A 319 11.63 -17.97 -17.54
CA GLN A 319 10.38 -17.54 -16.88
C GLN A 319 9.25 -17.10 -17.84
N PHE A 320 9.51 -16.96 -19.14
CA PHE A 320 8.52 -16.54 -20.13
C PHE A 320 8.28 -17.58 -21.23
N ASP A 321 8.55 -18.82 -20.99
CA ASP A 321 8.39 -19.88 -21.98
C ASP A 321 7.03 -20.59 -21.91
N GLY A 322 6.22 -20.31 -20.88
CA GLY A 322 4.91 -20.92 -20.65
C GLY A 322 5.01 -22.31 -20.04
N ILE A 323 6.07 -22.58 -19.29
CA ILE A 323 6.31 -23.81 -18.54
C ILE A 323 6.46 -23.41 -17.06
N ASP A 324 5.96 -24.19 -16.16
CA ASP A 324 6.19 -24.08 -14.72
C ASP A 324 7.58 -24.70 -14.46
N ASN A 325 8.62 -23.86 -14.49
CA ASN A 325 10.03 -24.31 -14.53
C ASN A 325 10.51 -24.80 -13.17
N ASP A 326 10.08 -24.19 -12.07
CA ASP A 326 10.45 -24.61 -10.72
C ASP A 326 9.44 -25.59 -10.08
N GLY A 327 8.29 -25.79 -10.72
CA GLY A 327 7.29 -26.77 -10.31
C GLY A 327 6.51 -26.36 -9.06
N ASP A 328 6.41 -25.06 -8.78
CA ASP A 328 5.75 -24.57 -7.58
C ASP A 328 4.30 -24.16 -7.81
N TRP A 329 3.82 -24.09 -9.07
CA TRP A 329 2.42 -23.89 -9.39
C TRP A 329 1.58 -25.12 -9.00
N LEU A 330 0.55 -24.90 -8.21
CA LEU A 330 -0.33 -25.97 -7.71
C LEU A 330 -1.77 -25.70 -8.11
N ALA A 331 -2.39 -26.60 -8.88
CA ALA A 331 -3.76 -26.44 -9.39
C ALA A 331 -4.83 -26.26 -8.30
N ASP A 332 -4.61 -26.66 -7.06
CA ASP A 332 -5.53 -26.48 -5.94
C ASP A 332 -5.31 -25.18 -5.18
N ARG A 333 -4.26 -24.43 -5.51
CA ARG A 333 -3.88 -23.16 -4.88
C ARG A 333 -3.88 -22.00 -5.89
N ASP A 334 -3.23 -22.21 -7.02
CA ASP A 334 -2.81 -21.16 -7.95
C ASP A 334 -3.68 -21.08 -9.21
N ASP A 335 -4.47 -22.10 -9.52
CA ASP A 335 -5.45 -22.15 -10.62
C ASP A 335 -6.66 -21.26 -10.30
N ILE A 336 -6.39 -19.95 -10.22
CA ILE A 336 -7.36 -18.91 -9.84
C ILE A 336 -7.73 -17.96 -10.97
N GLY A 337 -7.27 -18.29 -12.18
CA GLY A 337 -7.55 -17.56 -13.40
C GLY A 337 -6.61 -16.42 -13.70
N ALA A 338 -6.60 -16.00 -14.95
CA ALA A 338 -5.70 -14.98 -15.49
C ALA A 338 -5.88 -13.58 -14.87
N ASP A 339 -6.96 -13.31 -14.13
CA ASP A 339 -7.13 -12.06 -13.40
C ASP A 339 -6.47 -12.08 -12.01
N GLY A 340 -5.98 -13.24 -11.57
CA GLY A 340 -5.33 -13.45 -10.29
C GLY A 340 -6.25 -13.32 -9.07
N LEU A 341 -7.57 -13.42 -9.26
CA LEU A 341 -8.57 -13.25 -8.20
C LEU A 341 -9.37 -14.54 -7.99
N GLY A 342 -8.89 -15.42 -7.15
CA GLY A 342 -9.59 -16.67 -6.81
C GLY A 342 -10.78 -16.50 -5.88
N THR A 343 -11.51 -17.60 -5.66
CA THR A 343 -12.73 -17.67 -4.83
C THR A 343 -12.60 -17.16 -3.40
N TYR A 344 -11.38 -17.00 -2.91
CA TYR A 344 -11.08 -16.52 -1.56
C TYR A 344 -10.76 -15.03 -1.51
N HIS A 345 -10.71 -14.36 -2.66
CA HIS A 345 -10.48 -12.93 -2.72
C HIS A 345 -11.77 -12.16 -2.44
N LEU A 346 -11.69 -11.08 -1.62
CA LEU A 346 -12.87 -10.26 -1.28
C LEU A 346 -13.57 -9.64 -2.50
N GLU A 347 -12.82 -9.42 -3.57
CA GLU A 347 -13.29 -8.82 -4.82
C GLU A 347 -13.52 -9.86 -5.91
N TYR A 348 -13.57 -11.14 -5.56
CA TYR A 348 -13.80 -12.20 -6.52
C TYR A 348 -15.07 -11.97 -7.33
N PRO A 349 -14.96 -11.72 -8.65
CA PRO A 349 -16.10 -11.37 -9.49
C PRO A 349 -16.95 -12.58 -9.90
N GLY A 350 -16.53 -13.78 -9.59
CA GLY A 350 -16.98 -15.06 -10.09
C GLY A 350 -15.96 -15.66 -11.08
N PRO A 351 -16.14 -16.92 -11.49
CA PRO A 351 -15.22 -17.59 -12.39
C PRO A 351 -14.96 -16.79 -13.66
N ASP A 352 -13.72 -16.78 -14.13
CA ASP A 352 -13.30 -16.08 -15.32
C ASP A 352 -14.07 -16.52 -16.57
N GLU A 353 -14.54 -15.55 -17.36
CA GLU A 353 -15.30 -15.85 -18.59
C GLU A 353 -14.44 -16.49 -19.69
N ASP A 354 -13.12 -16.32 -19.63
CA ASP A 354 -12.14 -16.90 -20.57
C ASP A 354 -11.85 -18.37 -20.28
N GLY A 355 -12.22 -18.86 -19.08
CA GLY A 355 -12.12 -20.27 -18.68
C GLY A 355 -10.73 -20.66 -18.22
N THR A 356 -9.91 -19.72 -17.79
CA THR A 356 -8.59 -19.96 -17.18
C THR A 356 -8.72 -20.45 -15.75
N GLU A 357 -9.68 -19.97 -14.97
CA GLU A 357 -9.92 -20.41 -13.59
C GLU A 357 -10.42 -21.85 -13.47
N GLY A 358 -9.75 -22.68 -12.68
CA GLY A 358 -10.14 -24.06 -12.37
C GLY A 358 -9.98 -25.03 -13.55
N ASN A 359 -9.11 -24.74 -14.50
CA ASN A 359 -8.89 -25.55 -15.69
C ASN A 359 -7.81 -26.63 -15.52
N GLY A 360 -6.99 -26.55 -14.46
CA GLY A 360 -5.90 -27.47 -14.12
C GLY A 360 -4.65 -27.30 -14.99
N ILE A 361 -4.49 -26.14 -15.61
CA ILE A 361 -3.37 -25.78 -16.48
C ILE A 361 -2.89 -24.42 -16.02
N PRO A 362 -1.59 -24.19 -15.80
CA PRO A 362 -1.09 -22.89 -15.47
C PRO A 362 -1.33 -21.89 -16.63
N ASP A 363 -1.88 -20.76 -16.32
CA ASP A 363 -2.21 -19.68 -17.27
C ASP A 363 -1.49 -18.38 -16.88
N VAL A 364 -1.10 -17.61 -17.89
CA VAL A 364 -0.43 -16.31 -17.67
C VAL A 364 -1.32 -15.35 -16.85
N GLY A 365 -0.82 -14.91 -15.72
CA GLY A 365 -1.55 -14.05 -14.77
C GLY A 365 -1.91 -14.75 -13.47
N GLU A 366 -1.74 -16.06 -13.42
CA GLU A 366 -1.86 -16.83 -12.20
C GLU A 366 -0.62 -16.66 -11.31
N PRO A 367 -0.77 -16.81 -9.98
CA PRO A 367 0.35 -16.83 -9.06
C PRO A 367 1.28 -18.02 -9.33
N ASN A 368 2.56 -17.86 -9.04
CA ASN A 368 3.56 -18.91 -9.14
C ASN A 368 3.66 -19.49 -10.56
N PHE A 369 3.49 -18.63 -11.55
CA PHE A 369 3.64 -18.98 -12.95
C PHE A 369 4.10 -17.78 -13.77
N GLU A 370 4.94 -17.98 -14.74
CA GLU A 370 5.56 -16.99 -15.63
C GLU A 370 6.48 -16.01 -14.87
N ILE A 371 6.03 -14.83 -14.48
CA ILE A 371 6.85 -13.75 -13.91
C ILE A 371 7.52 -14.15 -12.59
N THR A 372 6.93 -15.09 -11.87
CA THR A 372 7.47 -15.61 -10.61
C THR A 372 8.25 -16.90 -10.78
N ASP A 373 8.06 -17.54 -11.90
CA ASP A 373 8.73 -18.77 -12.28
C ASP A 373 10.24 -18.54 -12.42
N ASN A 374 11.03 -19.36 -11.78
CA ASN A 374 12.48 -19.24 -11.87
C ASN A 374 12.93 -19.47 -13.31
N ASP A 375 13.85 -18.63 -13.75
CA ASP A 375 14.64 -18.91 -14.94
C ASP A 375 16.09 -19.10 -14.50
N GLU A 376 17.00 -19.34 -15.38
CA GLU A 376 18.45 -19.36 -15.09
C GLU A 376 18.96 -17.98 -14.64
N SER A 377 18.21 -17.29 -13.80
CA SER A 377 18.36 -15.88 -13.50
C SER A 377 19.26 -15.62 -12.31
N ASP A 378 19.40 -16.55 -11.39
CA ASP A 378 20.07 -16.29 -10.11
C ASP A 378 21.59 -16.25 -10.22
N GLN A 379 22.14 -16.38 -11.42
CA GLN A 379 23.51 -16.80 -11.61
C GLN A 379 24.46 -15.76 -12.12
N ILE A 380 23.97 -14.71 -12.77
CA ILE A 380 24.89 -13.64 -13.11
C ILE A 380 25.31 -12.90 -11.84
N GLY A 381 24.38 -12.63 -10.94
CA GLY A 381 24.61 -12.03 -9.65
C GLY A 381 25.50 -10.79 -9.70
N LEU A 382 26.30 -10.59 -8.68
CA LEU A 382 27.24 -9.47 -8.56
C LEU A 382 28.52 -9.74 -9.35
N THR A 383 28.68 -9.11 -10.51
CA THR A 383 29.85 -9.31 -11.39
C THR A 383 30.91 -8.23 -11.31
N SER A 384 30.57 -7.06 -10.71
CA SER A 384 31.52 -5.96 -10.53
C SER A 384 31.18 -5.12 -9.32
N PHE A 385 32.21 -4.60 -8.67
CA PHE A 385 32.10 -3.62 -7.60
C PHE A 385 33.26 -2.63 -7.68
N TYR A 386 32.94 -1.35 -7.67
CA TYR A 386 33.90 -0.27 -7.69
C TYR A 386 33.52 0.79 -6.66
N SER A 387 34.39 1.05 -5.69
CA SER A 387 34.18 2.10 -4.70
C SER A 387 35.31 3.12 -4.74
N ALA A 388 34.97 4.38 -4.60
CA ALA A 388 35.91 5.50 -4.57
C ALA A 388 35.36 6.67 -3.77
N SER A 389 36.27 7.56 -3.32
CA SER A 389 35.85 8.79 -2.65
C SER A 389 35.07 9.70 -3.60
N TYR A 390 34.03 10.32 -3.09
CA TYR A 390 33.25 11.34 -3.80
C TYR A 390 34.14 12.49 -4.29
N PRO A 391 33.98 13.01 -5.49
CA PRO A 391 33.15 12.60 -6.63
C PRO A 391 33.94 11.83 -7.73
N SER A 392 34.63 10.75 -7.37
CA SER A 392 35.49 10.03 -8.32
C SER A 392 34.70 9.15 -9.27
N ILE A 393 33.54 8.64 -8.87
CA ILE A 393 32.57 8.03 -9.77
C ILE A 393 31.72 9.14 -10.36
N ARG A 394 31.58 9.15 -11.68
CA ARG A 394 31.00 10.27 -12.43
C ARG A 394 29.86 9.77 -13.31
N PRO A 395 28.59 9.89 -12.87
CA PRO A 395 27.43 9.60 -13.70
C PRO A 395 27.40 10.38 -15.02
N ASP A 396 28.07 11.55 -15.08
CA ASP A 396 28.23 12.36 -16.28
C ASP A 396 29.38 11.91 -17.21
N ASN A 397 29.88 10.67 -17.06
CA ASN A 397 30.98 10.14 -17.89
C ASN A 397 30.83 8.64 -18.17
N ASP A 398 30.10 8.30 -19.17
CA ASP A 398 29.72 6.94 -19.59
C ASP A 398 30.90 6.00 -19.80
N GLU A 399 31.96 6.48 -20.49
CA GLU A 399 33.12 5.64 -20.76
C GLU A 399 33.89 5.25 -19.49
N VAL A 400 33.89 6.12 -18.48
CA VAL A 400 34.50 5.83 -17.18
C VAL A 400 33.63 4.86 -16.40
N MET A 401 32.31 5.11 -16.29
CA MET A 401 31.37 4.23 -15.62
C MET A 401 31.33 2.84 -16.26
N TRP A 402 31.28 2.78 -17.59
CA TRP A 402 31.40 1.50 -18.31
C TRP A 402 32.65 0.70 -17.91
N GLY A 403 33.80 1.42 -17.86
CA GLY A 403 35.07 0.79 -17.46
C GLY A 403 35.05 0.21 -16.05
N GLN A 404 34.26 0.79 -15.16
CA GLN A 404 34.10 0.39 -13.76
C GLN A 404 33.05 -0.73 -13.58
N LEU A 405 32.05 -0.81 -14.47
CA LEU A 405 30.96 -1.80 -14.44
C LEU A 405 31.32 -3.13 -15.13
N LYS A 406 32.44 -3.24 -15.80
CA LYS A 406 32.80 -4.48 -16.52
C LYS A 406 32.89 -5.68 -15.58
N PRO A 407 32.40 -6.85 -15.98
CA PRO A 407 32.60 -8.08 -15.22
C PRO A 407 34.04 -8.30 -14.82
N GLY A 408 34.26 -8.76 -13.61
CA GLY A 408 35.60 -9.01 -13.04
C GLY A 408 36.33 -7.76 -12.52
N VAL A 409 35.70 -6.57 -12.58
CA VAL A 409 36.23 -5.37 -11.95
C VAL A 409 35.75 -5.33 -10.49
N PHE A 410 36.60 -5.86 -9.60
CA PHE A 410 36.38 -5.78 -8.16
C PHE A 410 37.50 -4.95 -7.54
N GLN A 411 37.14 -3.75 -7.08
CA GLN A 411 38.07 -2.90 -6.38
C GLN A 411 37.96 -3.13 -4.88
N VAL A 412 39.09 -3.41 -4.23
CA VAL A 412 39.11 -3.41 -2.76
C VAL A 412 38.76 -1.99 -2.28
N PRO A 413 37.72 -1.80 -1.50
CA PRO A 413 37.30 -0.50 -1.08
C PRO A 413 38.38 0.22 -0.28
N ASN A 414 38.52 1.53 -0.52
CA ASN A 414 39.23 2.36 0.42
C ASN A 414 38.42 2.45 1.69
N GLN A 415 39.08 2.47 2.82
CA GLN A 415 38.46 2.55 4.15
C GLN A 415 38.54 3.97 4.69
N ASN A 416 37.59 4.35 5.53
CA ASN A 416 37.57 5.63 6.23
C ASN A 416 37.55 6.81 5.25
N ILE A 417 36.57 6.81 4.33
CA ILE A 417 36.38 7.90 3.38
C ILE A 417 34.88 8.10 3.12
N ASP A 418 34.52 9.28 2.64
CA ASP A 418 33.24 9.57 1.99
C ASP A 418 33.13 8.73 0.71
N GLN A 419 32.28 7.70 0.71
CA GLN A 419 32.28 6.65 -0.31
C GLN A 419 31.13 6.77 -1.28
N THR A 420 31.46 6.86 -2.56
CA THR A 420 30.54 6.48 -3.64
C THR A 420 30.85 5.09 -4.13
N PHE A 421 29.87 4.34 -4.58
CA PHE A 421 30.09 3.06 -5.21
C PHE A 421 29.17 2.80 -6.42
N LEU A 422 29.70 1.93 -7.27
CA LEU A 422 29.08 1.48 -8.49
C LEU A 422 29.25 -0.03 -8.55
N TYR A 423 28.17 -0.75 -8.72
CA TYR A 423 28.21 -2.21 -8.84
C TYR A 423 27.25 -2.68 -9.93
N GLY A 424 27.47 -3.88 -10.45
CA GLY A 424 26.68 -4.36 -11.57
C GLY A 424 26.67 -5.86 -11.71
N SER A 425 25.63 -6.29 -12.42
CA SER A 425 25.41 -7.63 -12.94
C SER A 425 25.53 -7.57 -14.47
N ALA A 426 26.34 -8.43 -15.08
CA ALA A 426 26.69 -8.37 -16.52
C ALA A 426 27.39 -9.63 -17.03
N TYR A 427 27.37 -9.91 -18.32
CA TYR A 427 26.67 -9.20 -19.40
C TYR A 427 25.41 -9.95 -19.77
N ILE A 428 24.34 -9.23 -20.07
CA ILE A 428 23.16 -9.80 -20.67
C ILE A 428 23.01 -9.32 -22.10
N THR A 429 22.35 -10.12 -22.94
CA THR A 429 21.93 -9.72 -24.28
C THR A 429 20.43 -9.38 -24.23
N LEU A 430 20.04 -8.27 -24.85
CA LEU A 430 18.66 -7.89 -25.02
C LEU A 430 18.32 -7.74 -26.51
N HIS A 431 17.48 -8.63 -27.02
CA HIS A 431 16.93 -8.51 -28.36
C HIS A 431 15.80 -7.46 -28.43
N PRO A 432 15.47 -6.91 -29.63
CA PRO A 432 14.34 -6.02 -29.76
C PRO A 432 13.03 -6.64 -29.24
N GLY A 433 12.39 -5.96 -28.30
CA GLY A 433 11.16 -6.42 -27.64
C GLY A 433 11.35 -7.40 -26.49
N GLU A 434 12.57 -7.86 -26.26
CA GLU A 434 12.88 -8.75 -25.15
C GLU A 434 12.85 -8.03 -23.82
N LYS A 435 12.42 -8.73 -22.79
CA LYS A 435 12.36 -8.28 -21.40
C LYS A 435 13.24 -9.15 -20.53
N LYS A 436 13.92 -8.55 -19.58
CA LYS A 436 14.69 -9.23 -18.53
C LYS A 436 14.34 -8.58 -17.18
N LYS A 437 14.18 -9.42 -16.18
CA LYS A 437 13.84 -8.98 -14.82
C LYS A 437 15.09 -8.93 -13.97
N PHE A 438 15.17 -7.95 -13.09
CA PHE A 438 16.11 -7.86 -11.99
C PHE A 438 15.32 -7.54 -10.72
N ALA A 439 15.68 -8.18 -9.63
CA ALA A 439 15.19 -7.81 -8.32
C ALA A 439 16.37 -7.48 -7.42
N ILE A 440 16.26 -6.36 -6.71
CA ILE A 440 17.27 -5.93 -5.75
C ILE A 440 16.59 -5.60 -4.42
N ALA A 441 17.31 -5.82 -3.33
CA ALA A 441 16.89 -5.46 -1.99
C ALA A 441 17.78 -4.37 -1.40
N MET A 442 17.16 -3.33 -0.86
CA MET A 442 17.77 -2.42 0.11
C MET A 442 17.69 -3.10 1.48
N VAL A 443 18.81 -3.33 2.13
CA VAL A 443 18.90 -4.14 3.34
C VAL A 443 19.62 -3.37 4.44
N PHE A 444 19.06 -3.43 5.65
CA PHE A 444 19.71 -2.94 6.87
C PHE A 444 20.00 -4.09 7.83
N GLY A 445 20.98 -3.92 8.69
CA GLY A 445 21.31 -4.86 9.76
C GLY A 445 22.13 -4.19 10.86
N ASN A 446 22.02 -4.63 12.10
CA ASN A 446 22.74 -4.03 13.22
C ASN A 446 24.25 -4.29 13.16
N ASP A 447 24.66 -5.35 12.47
CA ASP A 447 26.06 -5.70 12.20
C ASP A 447 26.17 -6.54 10.91
N MET A 448 27.40 -6.91 10.53
CA MET A 448 27.66 -7.71 9.33
C MET A 448 26.91 -9.06 9.35
N ALA A 449 26.83 -9.73 10.49
CA ALA A 449 26.15 -11.01 10.55
C ALA A 449 24.63 -10.84 10.44
N ASP A 450 24.10 -9.72 10.90
CA ASP A 450 22.69 -9.40 10.82
C ASP A 450 22.25 -9.05 9.38
N ILE A 451 22.99 -8.19 8.69
CA ILE A 451 22.68 -7.84 7.31
C ILE A 451 22.76 -9.04 6.37
N LEU A 452 23.72 -9.96 6.56
CA LEU A 452 23.82 -11.18 5.77
C LEU A 452 22.67 -12.16 6.08
N ARG A 453 22.24 -12.27 7.35
CA ARG A 453 21.04 -13.07 7.67
C ARG A 453 19.78 -12.48 7.04
N ASN A 454 19.62 -11.16 7.11
CA ASN A 454 18.48 -10.49 6.51
C ASN A 454 18.46 -10.71 4.98
N THR A 455 19.61 -10.66 4.32
CA THR A 455 19.74 -10.96 2.89
C THR A 455 19.35 -12.40 2.60
N THR A 456 19.89 -13.38 3.33
CA THR A 456 19.54 -14.80 3.13
C THR A 456 18.06 -15.07 3.40
N THR A 457 17.50 -14.46 4.45
CA THR A 457 16.08 -14.57 4.76
C THR A 457 15.24 -14.01 3.63
N MET A 458 15.65 -12.86 3.08
CA MET A 458 14.92 -12.20 2.00
C MET A 458 15.01 -12.98 0.69
N GLN A 459 16.15 -13.57 0.37
CA GLN A 459 16.29 -14.47 -0.78
C GLN A 459 15.29 -15.61 -0.69
N ASN A 460 15.25 -16.32 0.43
CA ASN A 460 14.30 -17.41 0.64
C ASN A 460 12.83 -16.97 0.52
N ILE A 461 12.50 -15.73 0.89
CA ILE A 461 11.14 -15.19 0.76
C ILE A 461 10.86 -14.82 -0.69
N TYR A 462 11.84 -14.25 -1.38
CA TYR A 462 11.75 -13.90 -2.79
C TYR A 462 11.50 -15.15 -3.63
N ASP A 463 12.30 -16.18 -3.45
CA ASP A 463 12.24 -17.46 -4.17
C ASP A 463 10.92 -18.23 -3.92
N ASN A 464 10.25 -17.93 -2.84
CA ASN A 464 8.90 -18.43 -2.53
C ASN A 464 7.81 -17.40 -2.85
N ASP A 465 8.00 -16.56 -3.85
CA ASP A 465 7.01 -15.60 -4.36
C ASP A 465 6.42 -14.66 -3.33
N TYR A 466 7.25 -14.19 -2.41
CA TYR A 466 6.77 -13.33 -1.32
C TYR A 466 5.65 -13.99 -0.51
N SER A 467 5.72 -15.29 -0.30
CA SER A 467 4.73 -16.07 0.47
C SER A 467 4.70 -15.64 1.95
N PHE A 468 4.50 -14.35 2.17
CA PHE A 468 4.03 -13.83 3.44
C PHE A 468 2.54 -14.06 3.53
N ALA A 469 2.05 -14.47 4.68
CA ALA A 469 0.64 -14.27 4.98
C ALA A 469 0.33 -12.78 4.77
N LYS A 470 -0.71 -12.49 4.01
CA LYS A 470 -1.18 -11.11 3.85
C LYS A 470 -1.70 -10.63 5.20
N PRO A 471 -1.11 -9.58 5.79
CA PRO A 471 -1.59 -9.13 7.09
C PRO A 471 -3.05 -8.68 6.99
N PRO A 472 -3.82 -8.82 8.08
CA PRO A 472 -5.21 -8.40 8.10
C PRO A 472 -5.40 -6.93 7.74
N LEU A 473 -6.60 -6.59 7.27
CA LEU A 473 -7.00 -5.23 6.98
C LEU A 473 -6.82 -4.32 8.20
N LYS A 474 -6.51 -3.05 7.96
CA LYS A 474 -6.29 -2.07 9.03
C LYS A 474 -7.62 -1.67 9.68
N PRO A 475 -7.79 -1.80 11.00
CA PRO A 475 -8.95 -1.25 11.67
C PRO A 475 -8.92 0.28 11.64
N SER A 476 -10.06 0.92 11.78
CA SER A 476 -10.17 2.39 11.86
C SER A 476 -10.12 2.84 13.32
N LEU A 477 -9.10 3.60 13.71
CA LEU A 477 -8.84 3.99 15.08
C LEU A 477 -9.33 5.41 15.39
N THR A 478 -10.13 5.54 16.44
CA THR A 478 -10.49 6.83 17.05
C THR A 478 -9.79 7.01 18.38
N VAL A 479 -9.02 8.10 18.53
CA VAL A 479 -8.22 8.40 19.72
C VAL A 479 -8.83 9.57 20.48
N VAL A 480 -9.26 9.35 21.72
CA VAL A 480 -9.92 10.36 22.56
C VAL A 480 -9.05 10.71 23.77
N PRO A 481 -8.39 11.88 23.78
CA PRO A 481 -7.59 12.35 24.90
C PRO A 481 -8.45 12.75 26.10
N GLY A 482 -7.95 12.48 27.31
CA GLY A 482 -8.58 12.85 28.57
C GLY A 482 -7.57 13.26 29.64
N ASP A 483 -8.04 13.54 30.88
CA ASP A 483 -7.16 13.87 31.99
C ASP A 483 -6.34 12.64 32.44
N ARG A 484 -5.03 12.65 32.13
CA ARG A 484 -4.10 11.54 32.40
C ARG A 484 -4.56 10.18 31.89
N ARG A 485 -5.26 10.20 30.78
CA ARG A 485 -5.71 8.99 30.09
C ARG A 485 -5.94 9.26 28.62
N VAL A 486 -5.94 8.19 27.83
CA VAL A 486 -6.38 8.19 26.43
C VAL A 486 -7.34 7.02 26.26
N THR A 487 -8.46 7.25 25.63
CA THR A 487 -9.40 6.19 25.27
C THR A 487 -9.30 5.93 23.78
N LEU A 488 -9.15 4.69 23.42
CA LEU A 488 -9.05 4.21 22.04
C LEU A 488 -10.33 3.45 21.69
N TYR A 489 -10.82 3.65 20.49
CA TYR A 489 -11.93 2.89 19.91
C TYR A 489 -11.56 2.52 18.48
N TRP A 490 -11.89 1.30 18.08
CA TRP A 490 -11.68 0.82 16.70
C TRP A 490 -12.85 -0.02 16.23
N ASP A 491 -12.94 -0.23 14.94
CA ASP A 491 -13.97 -1.04 14.30
C ASP A 491 -13.54 -2.51 14.15
N ASP A 492 -14.43 -3.31 13.58
CA ASP A 492 -14.23 -4.74 13.31
C ASP A 492 -13.84 -5.02 11.85
N PHE A 493 -13.36 -4.00 11.15
CA PHE A 493 -13.09 -4.13 9.72
C PHE A 493 -12.04 -5.21 9.41
N ALA A 494 -11.02 -5.32 10.26
CA ALA A 494 -9.97 -6.31 10.12
C ALA A 494 -10.47 -7.77 10.21
N GLU A 495 -11.59 -8.03 10.88
CA GLU A 495 -12.16 -9.38 11.01
C GLU A 495 -12.70 -9.95 9.69
N LYS A 496 -12.84 -9.10 8.68
CA LYS A 496 -13.29 -9.46 7.33
C LYS A 496 -12.12 -9.72 6.38
N SER A 497 -10.91 -9.75 6.92
CA SER A 497 -9.72 -10.02 6.15
C SER A 497 -9.76 -11.41 5.55
N MET A 498 -9.30 -11.50 4.32
CA MET A 498 -9.16 -12.75 3.58
C MET A 498 -7.75 -12.80 3.03
N ASP A 499 -6.99 -13.78 3.45
CA ASP A 499 -5.71 -14.10 2.83
C ASP A 499 -5.95 -15.02 1.64
N PRO A 500 -5.36 -14.76 0.45
CA PRO A 500 -5.55 -15.59 -0.73
C PRO A 500 -5.11 -17.05 -0.52
N VAL A 501 -4.05 -17.27 0.26
CA VAL A 501 -3.47 -18.59 0.53
C VAL A 501 -4.06 -19.22 1.79
N TYR A 502 -4.09 -18.47 2.90
CA TYR A 502 -4.45 -19.00 4.22
C TYR A 502 -5.94 -18.84 4.56
N GLY A 503 -6.68 -18.06 3.77
CA GLY A 503 -8.13 -17.88 3.95
C GLY A 503 -8.47 -16.83 5.02
N MET A 504 -9.53 -17.06 5.78
CA MET A 504 -9.92 -16.21 6.91
C MET A 504 -9.07 -16.56 8.14
N ASP A 505 -7.97 -15.87 8.30
CA ASP A 505 -6.95 -16.17 9.30
C ASP A 505 -6.76 -15.07 10.35
N PHE A 506 -7.60 -14.03 10.35
CA PHE A 506 -7.59 -13.00 11.39
C PHE A 506 -7.65 -13.62 12.79
N GLU A 507 -6.80 -13.15 13.70
CA GLU A 507 -6.72 -13.66 15.09
C GLU A 507 -7.04 -12.58 16.12
N GLY A 508 -6.58 -11.33 15.94
CA GLY A 508 -6.80 -10.37 16.99
C GLY A 508 -6.23 -9.00 16.75
N TYR A 509 -6.27 -8.19 17.80
CA TYR A 509 -5.80 -6.81 17.81
C TYR A 509 -4.67 -6.61 18.81
N ARG A 510 -3.69 -5.78 18.46
CA ARG A 510 -2.62 -5.31 19.34
C ARG A 510 -2.67 -3.80 19.46
N VAL A 511 -2.51 -3.32 20.67
CA VAL A 511 -2.52 -1.88 20.95
C VAL A 511 -1.12 -1.42 21.31
N TYR A 512 -0.64 -0.39 20.61
CA TYR A 512 0.66 0.21 20.83
C TYR A 512 0.56 1.65 21.28
N ARG A 513 1.56 2.10 22.04
CA ARG A 513 1.76 3.50 22.41
C ARG A 513 3.22 3.87 22.18
N SER A 514 3.45 5.05 21.67
CA SER A 514 4.79 5.63 21.49
C SER A 514 4.79 7.13 21.80
N THR A 515 5.96 7.67 22.03
CA THR A 515 6.20 9.12 22.12
C THR A 515 6.75 9.70 20.82
N ASP A 516 7.11 8.85 19.89
CA ASP A 516 7.51 9.22 18.51
C ASP A 516 6.58 8.58 17.47
N ALA A 517 6.53 9.17 16.28
CA ALA A 517 5.64 8.74 15.20
C ALA A 517 6.04 7.38 14.59
N GLY A 518 7.33 7.04 14.61
CA GLY A 518 7.85 5.77 14.08
C GLY A 518 7.72 4.60 15.06
N PHE A 519 7.14 4.81 16.23
CA PHE A 519 6.98 3.80 17.29
C PHE A 519 8.30 3.16 17.76
N ILE A 520 9.42 3.88 17.67
CA ILE A 520 10.74 3.36 18.02
C ILE A 520 10.79 2.89 19.48
N ASP A 521 10.21 3.65 20.39
CA ASP A 521 10.20 3.32 21.83
C ASP A 521 9.29 2.14 22.18
N ALA A 522 8.48 1.67 21.24
CA ALA A 522 7.68 0.45 21.36
C ALA A 522 8.52 -0.82 21.06
N TYR A 523 9.60 -0.70 20.30
CA TYR A 523 10.51 -1.80 19.99
C TYR A 523 11.38 -2.08 21.22
N THR A 524 11.04 -3.10 21.99
CA THR A 524 11.74 -3.45 23.22
C THR A 524 12.02 -4.94 23.37
N VAL A 525 11.54 -5.76 22.44
CA VAL A 525 11.74 -7.22 22.47
C VAL A 525 12.90 -7.59 21.55
N THR A 526 13.88 -8.31 22.10
CA THR A 526 15.06 -8.76 21.35
C THR A 526 14.86 -10.17 20.81
N ASP A 527 15.41 -10.40 19.63
CA ASP A 527 15.54 -11.74 19.05
C ASP A 527 16.61 -12.59 19.77
N ALA A 528 16.83 -13.82 19.32
CA ALA A 528 17.81 -14.71 19.91
C ALA A 528 19.28 -14.27 19.69
N TYR A 529 19.50 -13.34 18.77
CA TYR A 529 20.82 -12.76 18.48
C TYR A 529 21.08 -11.49 19.28
N GLY A 530 20.05 -10.94 19.97
CA GLY A 530 20.14 -9.75 20.78
C GLY A 530 19.70 -8.47 20.08
N ASN A 531 19.22 -8.56 18.85
CA ASN A 531 18.69 -7.42 18.08
C ASN A 531 17.30 -7.03 18.61
N ILE A 532 17.03 -5.75 18.71
CA ILE A 532 15.70 -5.25 19.06
C ILE A 532 14.82 -5.30 17.81
N THR A 533 13.96 -6.31 17.74
CA THR A 533 13.20 -6.62 16.52
C THR A 533 11.70 -6.43 16.68
N PHE A 534 11.14 -6.71 17.86
CA PHE A 534 9.70 -6.73 18.04
C PHE A 534 9.19 -5.59 18.92
N LYS A 535 8.03 -5.04 18.52
CA LYS A 535 7.27 -4.09 19.35
C LYS A 535 6.60 -4.81 20.49
N LYS A 536 6.58 -4.17 21.65
CA LYS A 536 5.82 -4.67 22.81
C LYS A 536 4.45 -3.99 22.87
N PRO A 537 3.34 -4.72 22.69
CA PRO A 537 2.02 -4.14 22.83
C PRO A 537 1.68 -3.76 24.28
N LEU A 538 0.81 -2.78 24.46
CA LEU A 538 0.16 -2.48 25.76
C LEU A 538 -0.81 -3.58 26.15
N VAL A 539 -1.54 -4.12 25.18
CA VAL A 539 -2.54 -5.18 25.37
C VAL A 539 -2.73 -5.91 24.05
N ILE A 540 -3.10 -7.19 24.13
CA ILE A 540 -3.52 -8.04 23.02
C ILE A 540 -4.98 -8.44 23.30
N TYR A 541 -5.80 -8.42 22.25
CA TYR A 541 -7.18 -8.91 22.26
C TYR A 541 -7.33 -9.91 21.12
N ASP A 542 -7.40 -11.18 21.47
CA ASP A 542 -7.41 -12.33 20.57
C ASP A 542 -8.77 -13.03 20.55
N ILE A 543 -9.03 -13.79 19.50
CA ILE A 543 -10.23 -14.64 19.42
C ILE A 543 -10.15 -15.69 20.54
N ALA A 544 -11.29 -15.98 21.17
CA ALA A 544 -11.36 -17.02 22.18
C ALA A 544 -11.60 -18.39 21.52
N ASP A 545 -10.58 -18.93 20.84
CA ASP A 545 -10.64 -20.18 20.07
C ASP A 545 -9.63 -21.25 20.58
N SER A 546 -8.89 -20.96 21.65
CA SER A 546 -7.84 -21.77 22.27
C SER A 546 -6.45 -21.66 21.62
N LEU A 547 -6.26 -20.85 20.57
CA LEU A 547 -4.96 -20.46 20.07
C LEU A 547 -4.38 -19.35 20.96
N ARG A 548 -3.34 -19.66 21.71
CA ARG A 548 -2.80 -18.73 22.70
C ARG A 548 -1.33 -18.98 23.03
N GLY A 549 -0.68 -17.96 23.57
CA GLY A 549 0.73 -18.03 23.94
C GLY A 549 1.66 -17.99 22.73
N PRO A 550 2.86 -18.57 22.79
CA PRO A 550 3.82 -18.49 21.69
C PRO A 550 3.38 -19.33 20.48
N HIS A 551 3.40 -18.71 19.30
CA HIS A 551 3.13 -19.41 18.04
C HIS A 551 4.17 -20.49 17.75
N PRO A 552 3.79 -21.68 17.22
CA PRO A 552 4.73 -22.76 16.94
C PRO A 552 5.85 -22.38 15.98
N VAL A 553 5.55 -21.59 14.95
CA VAL A 553 6.55 -21.06 14.01
C VAL A 553 7.12 -19.77 14.58
N GLY A 554 8.43 -19.75 14.76
CA GLY A 554 9.15 -18.59 15.27
C GLY A 554 10.06 -17.98 14.22
N PHE A 555 10.43 -16.72 14.43
CA PHE A 555 11.39 -16.01 13.61
C PHE A 555 12.62 -15.62 14.43
N ASN A 556 13.82 -15.90 13.91
CA ASN A 556 15.09 -15.60 14.60
C ASN A 556 15.15 -16.07 16.08
N GLY A 557 14.52 -17.21 16.38
CA GLY A 557 14.47 -17.76 17.73
C GLY A 557 13.49 -17.05 18.67
N VAL A 558 12.64 -16.19 18.18
CA VAL A 558 11.52 -15.57 18.92
C VAL A 558 10.21 -16.06 18.33
N GLN A 559 9.27 -16.37 19.21
CA GLN A 559 7.93 -16.78 18.83
C GLN A 559 6.97 -15.60 18.99
N PHE A 560 6.05 -15.47 18.06
CA PHE A 560 4.99 -14.47 18.11
C PHE A 560 4.01 -14.82 19.25
N ASP A 561 3.61 -13.84 20.03
CA ASP A 561 2.66 -14.04 21.13
C ASP A 561 1.23 -13.92 20.62
N MET A 562 0.49 -15.00 20.62
CA MET A 562 -0.88 -15.07 20.10
C MET A 562 -1.93 -14.50 21.07
N GLY A 563 -1.58 -14.20 22.30
CA GLY A 563 -2.51 -13.71 23.32
C GLY A 563 -2.88 -14.76 24.35
N GLU A 564 -4.00 -14.54 25.05
CA GLU A 564 -4.41 -15.32 26.23
C GLU A 564 -5.90 -15.76 26.16
N ASP A 565 -6.50 -15.92 24.97
CA ASP A 565 -7.94 -16.17 24.77
C ASP A 565 -8.83 -15.07 25.41
N THR A 566 -8.45 -13.80 25.25
CA THR A 566 -9.08 -12.68 25.95
C THR A 566 -10.47 -12.34 25.44
N GLY A 567 -10.81 -12.78 24.24
CA GLY A 567 -11.94 -12.34 23.44
C GLY A 567 -11.73 -10.94 22.85
N LEU A 568 -12.25 -10.73 21.65
CA LEU A 568 -12.13 -9.46 20.94
C LEU A 568 -12.76 -8.30 21.71
N LYS A 569 -12.10 -7.17 21.67
CA LYS A 569 -12.60 -5.90 22.19
C LYS A 569 -12.28 -4.78 21.20
N TYR A 570 -13.12 -3.76 21.23
CA TYR A 570 -13.05 -2.63 20.30
C TYR A 570 -12.79 -1.30 21.01
N SER A 571 -12.28 -1.37 22.23
CA SER A 571 -11.88 -0.18 22.98
C SER A 571 -10.84 -0.52 24.05
N TYR A 572 -9.99 0.45 24.31
CA TYR A 572 -8.98 0.37 25.38
C TYR A 572 -8.82 1.72 26.07
N VAL A 573 -8.70 1.72 27.38
CA VAL A 573 -8.43 2.94 28.15
C VAL A 573 -7.00 2.85 28.70
N ASP A 574 -6.11 3.63 28.09
CA ASP A 574 -4.76 3.81 28.63
C ASP A 574 -4.79 4.90 29.71
N SER A 575 -4.48 4.53 30.92
CA SER A 575 -4.33 5.43 32.07
C SER A 575 -3.03 5.16 32.84
N SER A 576 -2.17 4.27 32.33
CA SER A 576 -0.90 3.93 32.94
C SER A 576 0.18 4.86 32.42
N ASP A 577 0.75 5.65 33.35
CA ASP A 577 1.86 6.56 33.05
C ASP A 577 1.60 7.64 31.97
N VAL A 578 0.30 7.93 31.72
CA VAL A 578 -0.09 9.00 30.78
C VAL A 578 0.05 10.36 31.45
N ILE A 579 0.84 11.23 30.83
CA ILE A 579 1.17 12.55 31.35
C ILE A 579 0.44 13.63 30.53
N ASN A 580 -0.29 14.52 31.21
CA ASN A 580 -0.92 15.66 30.57
C ASN A 580 0.11 16.60 29.92
N GLY A 581 -0.16 17.04 28.69
CA GLY A 581 0.73 17.89 27.93
C GLY A 581 1.84 17.13 27.17
N GLN A 582 1.96 15.82 27.36
CA GLN A 582 2.84 14.95 26.55
C GLN A 582 2.07 14.47 25.32
N LYS A 583 2.68 14.56 24.14
CA LYS A 583 2.15 14.00 22.90
C LYS A 583 2.44 12.49 22.87
N TYR A 584 1.42 11.73 22.54
CA TYR A 584 1.50 10.28 22.35
C TYR A 584 0.94 9.90 20.98
N TYR A 585 1.53 8.87 20.41
CA TYR A 585 1.05 8.18 19.22
C TYR A 585 0.50 6.82 19.66
N TYR A 586 -0.66 6.48 19.14
CA TYR A 586 -1.30 5.19 19.38
C TYR A 586 -1.55 4.51 18.05
N ALA A 587 -1.40 3.20 18.05
CA ALA A 587 -1.79 2.36 16.94
C ALA A 587 -2.55 1.13 17.43
N VAL A 588 -3.52 0.70 16.66
CA VAL A 588 -4.18 -0.59 16.82
C VAL A 588 -3.92 -1.36 15.53
N THR A 589 -3.21 -2.46 15.65
CA THR A 589 -2.92 -3.32 14.54
C THR A 589 -3.75 -4.59 14.66
N ALA A 590 -4.10 -5.16 13.53
CA ALA A 590 -4.69 -6.48 13.43
C ALA A 590 -3.60 -7.49 13.06
N TYR A 591 -3.70 -8.71 13.56
CA TYR A 591 -2.76 -9.79 13.24
C TYR A 591 -3.51 -11.09 12.93
N ASP A 592 -2.86 -11.93 12.13
CA ASP A 592 -3.38 -13.22 11.69
C ASP A 592 -2.88 -14.38 12.54
N LYS A 593 -3.41 -15.57 12.24
CA LYS A 593 -3.04 -16.81 12.95
C LYS A 593 -1.68 -17.35 12.52
N GLY A 594 -1.15 -16.89 11.38
CA GLY A 594 -0.11 -17.64 10.70
C GLY A 594 -0.58 -19.06 10.37
N TYR A 595 0.35 -19.96 10.14
CA TYR A 595 0.02 -21.38 9.89
C TYR A 595 1.10 -22.30 10.45
N ASP A 596 0.65 -23.40 11.08
CA ASP A 596 1.48 -24.53 11.48
C ASP A 596 0.86 -25.83 10.94
N LEU A 597 1.67 -26.85 10.71
CA LEU A 597 1.26 -28.13 10.12
C LEU A 597 0.10 -28.84 10.87
N ASP A 598 -0.05 -28.56 12.16
CA ASP A 598 -1.10 -29.14 12.99
C ASP A 598 -2.39 -28.29 13.02
N PHE A 599 -2.42 -27.09 12.44
CA PHE A 599 -3.54 -26.13 12.55
C PHE A 599 -4.84 -26.66 11.96
N TYR A 600 -4.78 -27.33 10.81
CA TYR A 600 -5.95 -27.96 10.23
C TYR A 600 -6.55 -29.03 11.16
N GLN A 601 -5.71 -29.87 11.77
CA GLN A 601 -6.16 -30.91 12.70
C GLN A 601 -6.72 -30.35 14.00
N LEU A 602 -6.23 -29.19 14.42
CA LEU A 602 -6.69 -28.46 15.62
C LEU A 602 -7.90 -27.57 15.34
N GLY A 603 -8.27 -27.41 14.08
CA GLY A 603 -9.41 -26.59 13.67
C GLY A 603 -9.12 -25.09 13.58
N PHE A 604 -7.85 -24.69 13.56
CA PHE A 604 -7.44 -23.29 13.42
C PHE A 604 -7.37 -22.84 11.94
N SER A 605 -7.35 -23.77 11.01
CA SER A 605 -7.35 -23.52 9.58
C SER A 605 -8.36 -24.43 8.88
N GLU A 606 -8.99 -23.93 7.84
CA GLU A 606 -9.88 -24.68 6.95
C GLU A 606 -9.11 -25.41 5.85
N ARG A 607 -7.85 -25.06 5.62
CA ARG A 607 -6.97 -25.62 4.59
C ARG A 607 -5.90 -26.54 5.19
N GLU A 608 -5.61 -27.61 4.47
CA GLU A 608 -4.59 -28.61 4.83
C GLU A 608 -3.35 -28.43 3.94
N ASN A 609 -2.20 -28.74 4.50
CA ASN A 609 -0.92 -28.84 3.76
C ASN A 609 -0.34 -27.51 3.22
N LEU A 610 -0.65 -26.41 3.87
CA LEU A 610 -0.01 -25.13 3.58
C LEU A 610 1.40 -25.06 4.17
N GLN A 611 2.22 -24.15 3.68
CA GLN A 611 3.54 -23.88 4.23
C GLN A 611 3.44 -23.26 5.63
N PRO A 612 4.23 -23.74 6.60
CA PRO A 612 4.26 -23.12 7.93
C PRO A 612 4.77 -21.68 7.84
N ILE A 613 4.03 -20.75 8.44
CA ILE A 613 4.39 -19.33 8.46
C ILE A 613 4.08 -18.71 9.81
N ALA A 614 4.95 -17.79 10.25
CA ALA A 614 4.72 -17.00 11.45
C ALA A 614 3.58 -15.98 11.22
N PRO A 615 2.82 -15.61 12.26
CA PRO A 615 1.81 -14.59 12.16
C PRO A 615 2.35 -13.27 11.64
N SER A 616 1.55 -12.58 10.85
CA SER A 616 1.81 -11.23 10.35
C SER A 616 0.89 -10.20 10.98
N GLU A 617 1.28 -8.94 10.95
CA GLU A 617 0.60 -7.82 11.60
C GLU A 617 0.49 -6.65 10.62
N CYS A 618 -0.69 -6.03 10.50
CA CYS A 618 -0.86 -4.90 9.61
C CYS A 618 0.01 -3.70 10.01
N SER A 619 0.53 -3.01 9.02
CA SER A 619 1.48 -1.90 9.22
C SER A 619 0.82 -0.61 9.72
N VAL A 620 1.65 0.26 10.30
CA VAL A 620 1.32 1.66 10.57
C VAL A 620 2.09 2.52 9.57
N VAL A 621 1.37 3.17 8.67
CA VAL A 621 1.97 4.01 7.61
C VAL A 621 1.91 5.48 8.00
N LEU A 622 2.99 6.21 7.70
CA LEU A 622 3.12 7.63 7.97
C LEU A 622 3.13 8.42 6.66
N ASP A 623 2.21 9.36 6.51
CA ASP A 623 2.33 10.38 5.47
C ASP A 623 3.10 11.58 6.00
N LEU A 624 4.13 11.98 5.26
CA LEU A 624 5.07 13.00 5.68
C LEU A 624 5.07 14.18 4.70
N ASP A 625 5.23 15.39 5.22
CA ASP A 625 5.46 16.56 4.36
C ASP A 625 6.91 16.59 3.84
N LEU A 626 7.19 17.53 2.94
CA LEU A 626 8.55 17.74 2.38
C LEU A 626 9.62 18.06 3.43
N LYS A 627 9.25 18.23 4.69
CA LYS A 627 10.15 18.52 5.82
C LYS A 627 10.21 17.34 6.80
N GLY A 628 9.54 16.21 6.50
CA GLY A 628 9.48 15.06 7.40
C GLY A 628 8.53 15.22 8.58
N ASN A 629 7.64 16.23 8.58
CA ASN A 629 6.59 16.26 9.59
C ASN A 629 5.45 15.31 9.19
N VAL A 630 4.94 14.58 10.17
CA VAL A 630 3.77 13.73 9.97
C VAL A 630 2.58 14.61 9.60
N VAL A 631 2.08 14.43 8.38
CA VAL A 631 0.88 15.10 7.84
C VAL A 631 -0.35 14.26 8.19
N GLN A 632 -0.25 12.97 7.96
CA GLN A 632 -1.32 12.02 8.21
C GLN A 632 -0.74 10.71 8.75
N LEU A 633 -1.52 10.02 9.56
CA LEU A 633 -1.28 8.64 9.97
C LEU A 633 -2.25 7.74 9.22
N SER A 634 -1.87 6.48 9.02
CA SER A 634 -2.82 5.47 8.53
C SER A 634 -4.02 5.35 9.47
N GLN A 635 -5.15 4.88 8.93
CA GLN A 635 -6.43 4.82 9.65
C GLN A 635 -6.38 4.09 11.00
N ASN A 636 -5.43 3.17 11.18
CA ASN A 636 -5.22 2.40 12.39
C ASN A 636 -4.30 3.08 13.41
N ALA A 637 -3.92 4.35 13.18
CA ALA A 637 -3.08 5.11 14.09
C ALA A 637 -3.65 6.50 14.37
N GLY A 638 -3.27 7.08 15.49
CA GLY A 638 -3.75 8.41 15.88
C GLY A 638 -2.89 9.07 16.95
N VAL A 639 -3.08 10.38 17.10
CA VAL A 639 -2.30 11.24 18.01
C VAL A 639 -3.16 11.71 19.18
N ALA A 640 -2.64 11.64 20.38
CA ALA A 640 -3.27 12.19 21.57
C ALA A 640 -2.38 13.21 22.27
N LEU A 641 -3.01 14.30 22.75
CA LEU A 641 -2.41 15.22 23.70
C LEU A 641 -3.29 15.26 24.96
N PRO A 642 -3.12 14.33 25.92
CA PRO A 642 -3.93 14.29 27.13
C PRO A 642 -3.88 15.58 27.91
N ASN A 643 -5.02 16.03 28.38
CA ASN A 643 -5.12 17.23 29.21
C ASN A 643 -6.34 17.16 30.12
N ALA A 644 -6.25 17.91 31.22
CA ALA A 644 -7.42 18.12 32.06
C ALA A 644 -8.45 18.98 31.34
N THR A 645 -9.73 18.76 31.65
CA THR A 645 -10.84 19.58 31.14
C THR A 645 -10.64 21.04 31.47
N VAL A 646 -11.00 21.92 30.54
CA VAL A 646 -10.89 23.36 30.72
C VAL A 646 -11.86 23.82 31.80
N ALA A 647 -11.47 24.76 32.65
CA ALA A 647 -12.35 25.33 33.66
C ALA A 647 -13.57 25.97 32.99
N GLY A 648 -14.76 25.53 33.38
CA GLY A 648 -16.01 25.99 32.77
C GLY A 648 -16.54 25.08 31.65
N TYR A 649 -15.88 23.94 31.41
CA TYR A 649 -16.41 22.94 30.50
C TYR A 649 -17.79 22.46 30.92
N ILE A 650 -18.73 22.49 30.01
CA ILE A 650 -20.08 21.93 30.15
C ILE A 650 -20.17 20.71 29.23
N PRO A 651 -20.47 19.52 29.76
CA PRO A 651 -20.65 18.34 28.90
C PRO A 651 -21.75 18.57 27.86
N PRO A 652 -21.60 18.07 26.64
CA PRO A 652 -22.61 18.22 25.61
C PRO A 652 -23.91 17.54 26.06
N ASN A 653 -25.01 18.15 25.70
CA ASN A 653 -26.34 17.59 25.89
C ASN A 653 -26.83 17.06 24.52
N THR A 654 -26.94 15.78 24.40
CA THR A 654 -27.32 15.09 23.15
C THR A 654 -28.79 14.71 23.09
N MET A 655 -29.54 14.95 24.15
CA MET A 655 -30.99 14.66 24.26
C MET A 655 -31.78 15.89 24.64
N ASP A 656 -33.03 16.01 24.16
CA ASP A 656 -33.94 17.11 24.50
C ASP A 656 -34.28 17.13 25.99
N ASP A 657 -34.38 15.96 26.61
CA ASP A 657 -34.64 15.77 28.02
C ASP A 657 -33.46 15.09 28.71
N PRO A 658 -32.85 15.64 29.76
CA PRO A 658 -31.73 15.03 30.47
C PRO A 658 -32.01 13.65 31.05
N ASP A 659 -33.28 13.31 31.29
CA ASP A 659 -33.69 11.98 31.78
C ASP A 659 -33.95 10.97 30.65
N GLN A 660 -33.87 11.39 29.40
CA GLN A 660 -34.07 10.57 28.23
C GLN A 660 -32.80 9.70 27.97
N LYS A 661 -33.01 8.40 27.88
CA LYS A 661 -31.91 7.42 27.63
C LYS A 661 -31.76 7.05 26.17
N PHE A 662 -32.85 7.15 25.41
CA PHE A 662 -32.94 6.71 24.03
C PHE A 662 -33.39 7.84 23.14
N ILE A 663 -32.96 7.83 21.89
CA ILE A 663 -33.39 8.84 20.91
C ILE A 663 -34.88 8.67 20.63
N ARG A 664 -35.51 9.75 20.20
CA ARG A 664 -36.94 9.78 19.99
C ARG A 664 -37.34 9.13 18.69
N HIS A 665 -38.23 8.13 18.75
CA HIS A 665 -38.84 7.55 17.59
C HIS A 665 -39.73 8.58 16.86
N LYS A 666 -39.51 8.77 15.55
CA LYS A 666 -40.17 9.82 14.74
C LYS A 666 -41.22 9.24 13.81
N GLU A 667 -40.87 8.26 13.03
CA GLU A 667 -41.71 7.65 12.00
C GLU A 667 -41.48 6.13 11.91
N GLY A 668 -42.40 5.42 11.26
CA GLY A 668 -42.31 3.97 11.03
C GLY A 668 -42.73 3.14 12.24
N TYR A 669 -42.24 1.94 12.29
CA TYR A 669 -42.55 0.98 13.33
C TYR A 669 -41.25 0.27 13.79
N GLY A 670 -40.92 0.34 15.06
CA GLY A 670 -39.78 -0.30 15.66
C GLY A 670 -40.08 -0.77 17.09
N THR A 671 -39.50 -1.87 17.51
CA THR A 671 -39.63 -2.42 18.89
C THR A 671 -38.37 -2.18 19.71
N GLY A 672 -37.24 -1.95 19.05
CA GLY A 672 -35.97 -1.67 19.71
C GLY A 672 -35.83 -0.22 20.15
N ASP A 673 -34.93 0.01 21.06
CA ASP A 673 -34.51 1.33 21.53
C ASP A 673 -33.14 1.68 20.93
N ILE A 674 -32.94 2.95 20.61
CA ILE A 674 -31.68 3.47 20.08
C ILE A 674 -31.04 4.38 21.10
N GLY A 675 -29.94 3.94 21.68
CA GLY A 675 -29.09 4.69 22.57
C GLY A 675 -28.03 5.47 21.80
N LEU A 676 -27.45 6.47 22.47
CA LEU A 676 -26.35 7.27 21.95
C LEU A 676 -25.22 7.32 22.96
N ASP A 677 -24.02 6.94 22.56
CA ASP A 677 -22.82 7.13 23.36
C ASP A 677 -22.07 8.37 22.88
N VAL A 678 -21.76 9.24 23.82
CA VAL A 678 -20.78 10.32 23.58
C VAL A 678 -19.38 9.73 23.78
N VAL A 679 -18.67 9.58 22.67
CA VAL A 679 -17.32 8.99 22.62
C VAL A 679 -16.28 10.10 22.76
N ASP A 680 -16.37 11.12 21.92
CA ASP A 680 -15.56 12.33 22.02
C ASP A 680 -16.43 13.57 22.20
N PRO A 681 -16.51 14.09 23.42
CA PRO A 681 -17.36 15.25 23.69
C PRO A 681 -16.87 16.54 23.02
N TYR A 682 -15.62 16.58 22.53
CA TYR A 682 -15.08 17.76 21.86
C TYR A 682 -15.30 17.73 20.34
N ALA A 683 -15.59 16.58 19.77
CA ALA A 683 -15.93 16.43 18.36
C ALA A 683 -17.42 16.65 18.06
N ILE A 684 -18.27 16.77 19.10
CA ILE A 684 -19.71 16.99 18.90
C ILE A 684 -19.96 18.40 18.35
N LEU A 685 -20.71 18.45 17.26
CA LEU A 685 -21.04 19.70 16.58
C LEU A 685 -22.23 20.39 17.27
N ASP A 686 -22.06 21.69 17.61
CA ASP A 686 -23.08 22.48 18.29
C ASP A 686 -24.31 22.72 17.40
N ASN A 687 -25.50 22.55 17.99
CA ASN A 687 -26.81 22.76 17.35
C ASN A 687 -27.06 21.93 16.08
N HIS A 688 -26.42 20.77 15.95
CA HIS A 688 -26.71 19.82 14.90
C HIS A 688 -27.83 18.87 15.34
N THR A 689 -28.70 18.53 14.40
CA THR A 689 -29.76 17.53 14.57
C THR A 689 -29.48 16.39 13.60
N TYR A 690 -29.58 15.17 14.09
CA TYR A 690 -29.36 13.95 13.30
C TYR A 690 -30.65 13.12 13.29
N ASN A 691 -30.87 12.43 12.15
CA ASN A 691 -31.92 11.43 12.03
C ASN A 691 -31.24 10.08 11.74
N VAL A 692 -31.59 9.08 12.51
CA VAL A 692 -31.23 7.68 12.22
C VAL A 692 -32.31 7.08 11.34
N VAL A 693 -31.92 6.57 10.18
CA VAL A 693 -32.84 6.02 9.17
C VAL A 693 -32.45 4.57 8.92
N PHE A 694 -33.43 3.67 8.99
CA PHE A 694 -33.25 2.25 8.68
C PHE A 694 -33.75 1.94 7.30
N ASN A 695 -33.00 1.16 6.55
CA ASN A 695 -33.37 0.65 5.23
C ASN A 695 -33.02 -0.83 5.13
N THR A 696 -33.64 -1.52 4.18
CA THR A 696 -33.22 -2.87 3.77
C THR A 696 -32.40 -2.75 2.50
N LEU A 697 -31.31 -3.49 2.42
CA LEU A 697 -30.61 -3.70 1.15
C LEU A 697 -31.46 -4.62 0.27
N ASP A 698 -31.59 -4.26 -1.00
CA ASP A 698 -32.56 -4.85 -1.96
C ASP A 698 -32.37 -6.36 -2.23
N SER A 699 -31.27 -6.98 -1.86
CA SER A 699 -30.97 -8.36 -2.26
C SER A 699 -31.12 -9.41 -1.18
N ASP A 700 -30.92 -9.12 0.12
CA ASP A 700 -30.72 -10.16 1.12
C ASP A 700 -31.39 -9.95 2.48
N GLU A 701 -32.39 -9.13 2.59
CA GLU A 701 -33.08 -8.87 3.87
C GLU A 701 -32.18 -8.23 4.96
N ASP A 702 -30.95 -7.83 4.64
CA ASP A 702 -30.08 -7.18 5.58
C ASP A 702 -30.56 -5.77 5.92
N ILE A 703 -30.74 -5.53 7.21
CA ILE A 703 -31.14 -4.22 7.73
C ILE A 703 -29.89 -3.37 7.89
N VAL A 704 -29.90 -2.20 7.31
CA VAL A 704 -28.85 -1.19 7.49
C VAL A 704 -29.42 0.09 8.06
N PHE A 705 -28.60 0.85 8.76
CA PHE A 705 -28.98 2.18 9.20
C PHE A 705 -28.00 3.24 8.70
N SER A 706 -28.50 4.42 8.50
CA SER A 706 -27.73 5.62 8.18
C SER A 706 -28.04 6.72 9.16
N VAL A 707 -27.06 7.57 9.45
CA VAL A 707 -27.25 8.79 10.25
C VAL A 707 -27.18 9.98 9.31
N ARG A 708 -28.28 10.71 9.14
CA ARG A 708 -28.36 11.89 8.30
C ARG A 708 -28.24 13.14 9.15
N SER A 709 -27.34 14.05 8.81
CA SER A 709 -27.32 15.39 9.36
C SER A 709 -28.46 16.23 8.77
N GLU A 710 -29.22 16.88 9.62
CA GLU A 710 -30.25 17.85 9.20
C GLU A 710 -29.67 19.24 8.95
N HIS A 711 -28.39 19.42 9.21
CA HIS A 711 -27.71 20.68 8.91
C HIS A 711 -27.46 20.76 7.39
N GLU A 712 -27.82 21.88 6.79
CA GLU A 712 -27.62 22.17 5.39
C GLU A 712 -26.21 22.72 5.19
N ILE A 713 -25.44 22.08 4.34
CA ILE A 713 -24.13 22.55 3.93
C ILE A 713 -24.28 23.47 2.74
N LEU A 714 -23.57 24.59 2.77
CA LEU A 714 -23.56 25.61 1.72
C LEU A 714 -22.09 25.81 1.32
N GLU A 715 -21.76 25.54 0.08
CA GLU A 715 -20.41 25.76 -0.44
C GLU A 715 -20.43 26.20 -1.91
N THR A 716 -19.35 26.80 -2.35
CA THR A 716 -19.15 27.14 -3.77
C THR A 716 -18.21 26.12 -4.39
N ILE A 717 -18.70 25.39 -5.40
CA ILE A 717 -17.89 24.44 -6.17
C ILE A 717 -17.27 25.08 -7.38
N VAL A 718 -16.05 24.63 -7.72
CA VAL A 718 -15.32 25.01 -8.94
C VAL A 718 -15.17 23.77 -9.83
N LEU A 719 -15.68 23.85 -11.05
CA LEU A 719 -15.60 22.76 -12.00
C LEU A 719 -14.20 22.69 -12.61
N ILE A 720 -13.59 21.54 -12.48
CA ILE A 720 -12.33 21.17 -13.16
C ILE A 720 -12.68 20.00 -14.07
N ASP A 721 -12.37 20.10 -15.37
CA ASP A 721 -12.69 19.09 -16.38
C ASP A 721 -14.16 18.59 -16.31
N SER A 722 -15.11 19.51 -16.19
CA SER A 722 -16.55 19.28 -16.06
C SER A 722 -17.04 18.70 -14.74
N SER A 723 -16.22 18.54 -13.72
CA SER A 723 -16.62 17.99 -12.43
C SER A 723 -16.10 18.80 -11.24
N ALA A 724 -16.76 18.68 -10.11
CA ALA A 724 -16.33 19.22 -8.82
C ALA A 724 -16.69 18.25 -7.70
N LYS A 725 -15.85 18.15 -6.68
CA LYS A 725 -16.11 17.35 -5.48
C LYS A 725 -16.52 18.27 -4.35
N VAL A 726 -17.57 17.92 -3.63
CA VAL A 726 -18.00 18.65 -2.44
C VAL A 726 -17.21 18.21 -1.20
N GLU A 727 -17.28 19.03 -0.15
CA GLU A 727 -16.52 18.80 1.10
C GLU A 727 -16.94 17.52 1.82
N HIS A 728 -18.24 17.20 1.84
CA HIS A 728 -18.76 16.02 2.52
C HIS A 728 -19.26 14.97 1.54
N PRO A 729 -18.72 13.74 1.54
CA PRO A 729 -19.26 12.61 0.77
C PRO A 729 -20.58 12.11 1.38
N ALA A 730 -21.17 11.09 0.77
CA ALA A 730 -22.44 10.50 1.16
C ALA A 730 -23.59 11.52 1.22
N ILE A 731 -23.88 12.10 0.07
CA ILE A 731 -24.89 13.17 -0.08
C ILE A 731 -26.32 12.60 -0.14
N ASP A 732 -27.24 13.25 0.55
CA ASP A 732 -28.67 13.07 0.29
C ASP A 732 -29.07 13.82 -0.98
N THR A 733 -29.07 13.11 -2.11
CA THR A 733 -29.34 13.67 -3.43
C THR A 733 -30.71 14.35 -3.55
N SER A 734 -31.67 14.01 -2.68
CA SER A 734 -32.98 14.63 -2.62
C SER A 734 -32.97 16.06 -2.09
N THR A 735 -31.87 16.46 -1.45
CA THR A 735 -31.69 17.77 -0.83
C THR A 735 -30.79 18.71 -1.60
N VAL A 736 -30.15 18.21 -2.69
CA VAL A 736 -29.19 18.99 -3.46
C VAL A 736 -29.88 20.08 -4.26
N VAL A 737 -29.42 21.30 -4.07
CA VAL A 737 -29.80 22.48 -4.86
C VAL A 737 -28.53 23.13 -5.38
N LEU A 738 -28.41 23.27 -6.69
CA LEU A 738 -27.29 23.90 -7.36
C LEU A 738 -27.73 25.17 -8.07
N THR A 739 -27.08 26.29 -7.77
CA THR A 739 -27.44 27.61 -8.33
C THR A 739 -26.21 28.32 -8.91
N SER A 740 -26.46 29.27 -9.81
CA SER A 740 -25.43 30.20 -10.25
C SER A 740 -24.99 31.10 -9.09
N LEU A 741 -23.75 31.61 -9.14
CA LEU A 741 -23.20 32.49 -8.07
C LEU A 741 -24.02 33.77 -7.77
N ASP A 742 -24.81 34.23 -8.71
CA ASP A 742 -25.76 35.37 -8.54
C ASP A 742 -27.14 34.94 -8.03
N GLY A 743 -27.35 33.60 -7.94
CA GLY A 743 -28.62 33.02 -7.46
C GLY A 743 -29.80 33.16 -8.47
N ASP A 744 -29.55 33.66 -9.66
CA ASP A 744 -30.61 33.91 -10.67
C ASP A 744 -31.01 32.65 -11.46
N LEU A 745 -30.12 31.62 -11.53
CA LEU A 745 -30.35 30.38 -12.22
C LEU A 745 -30.21 29.19 -11.27
N GLU A 746 -31.20 28.30 -11.26
CA GLU A 746 -31.17 27.03 -10.58
C GLU A 746 -30.95 25.91 -11.61
N PHE A 747 -29.95 25.10 -11.40
CA PHE A 747 -29.61 23.96 -12.27
C PHE A 747 -30.40 22.72 -11.88
N VAL A 748 -30.82 21.93 -12.87
CA VAL A 748 -31.73 20.81 -12.68
C VAL A 748 -30.95 19.49 -12.66
N PHE A 749 -31.12 18.73 -11.59
CA PHE A 749 -30.53 17.39 -11.45
C PHE A 749 -30.96 16.45 -12.58
N GLY A 750 -30.01 15.71 -13.15
CA GLY A 750 -30.24 14.80 -14.28
C GLY A 750 -30.35 15.50 -15.64
N VAL A 751 -30.37 16.83 -15.70
CA VAL A 751 -30.41 17.65 -16.93
C VAL A 751 -29.16 18.50 -17.05
N ASP A 752 -28.88 19.30 -16.04
CA ASP A 752 -27.73 20.22 -16.01
C ASP A 752 -26.54 19.62 -15.29
N TYR A 753 -26.75 18.73 -14.34
CA TYR A 753 -25.71 18.04 -13.58
C TYR A 753 -26.16 16.68 -13.06
N ASN A 754 -25.19 15.84 -12.78
CA ASN A 754 -25.35 14.62 -11.98
C ASN A 754 -24.57 14.70 -10.68
N VAL A 755 -25.01 13.94 -9.68
CA VAL A 755 -24.34 13.77 -8.39
C VAL A 755 -24.05 12.29 -8.20
N ASP A 756 -22.81 11.96 -7.88
CA ASP A 756 -22.51 10.67 -7.27
C ASP A 756 -22.76 10.78 -5.76
N PRO A 757 -23.79 10.11 -5.24
CA PRO A 757 -24.17 10.27 -3.84
C PRO A 757 -23.11 9.78 -2.86
N PHE A 758 -22.19 8.91 -3.28
CA PHE A 758 -21.17 8.31 -2.40
C PHE A 758 -19.91 9.15 -2.30
N SER A 759 -19.35 9.54 -3.44
CA SER A 759 -18.12 10.32 -3.49
C SER A 759 -18.33 11.82 -3.33
N GLY A 760 -19.57 12.30 -3.47
CA GLY A 760 -19.86 13.73 -3.52
C GLY A 760 -19.40 14.40 -4.81
N LEU A 761 -19.21 13.64 -5.89
CA LEU A 761 -18.79 14.18 -7.18
C LEU A 761 -19.98 14.75 -7.93
N ILE A 762 -19.90 16.05 -8.27
CA ILE A 762 -20.85 16.75 -9.12
C ILE A 762 -20.28 16.77 -10.54
N THR A 763 -21.03 16.26 -11.52
CA THR A 763 -20.64 16.27 -12.93
C THR A 763 -21.58 17.18 -13.71
N ALA A 764 -21.05 18.22 -14.35
CA ALA A 764 -21.81 19.12 -15.19
C ALA A 764 -22.17 18.47 -16.53
N LEU A 765 -23.44 18.60 -16.92
CA LEU A 765 -24.00 18.05 -18.17
C LEU A 765 -24.39 19.15 -19.13
N SER A 766 -24.80 20.33 -18.66
CA SER A 766 -25.25 21.42 -19.52
C SER A 766 -24.12 22.38 -19.90
N PRO A 767 -24.16 22.92 -21.10
CA PRO A 767 -23.20 23.95 -21.53
C PRO A 767 -23.23 25.20 -20.63
N GLU A 768 -24.37 25.52 -20.06
CA GLU A 768 -24.58 26.67 -19.20
C GLU A 768 -23.76 26.54 -17.90
N LEU A 769 -23.80 25.37 -17.29
CA LEU A 769 -23.04 25.08 -16.07
C LEU A 769 -21.54 24.98 -16.37
N LEU A 770 -21.17 24.35 -17.48
CA LEU A 770 -19.77 24.24 -17.93
C LEU A 770 -19.16 25.63 -18.21
N LEU A 771 -19.94 26.55 -18.81
CA LEU A 771 -19.50 27.91 -19.10
C LEU A 771 -19.39 28.75 -17.82
N ALA A 772 -20.24 28.50 -16.82
CA ALA A 772 -20.16 29.17 -15.55
C ALA A 772 -18.88 28.79 -14.79
N GLY A 773 -18.45 27.55 -14.89
CA GLY A 773 -17.24 27.01 -14.27
C GLY A 773 -17.25 27.01 -12.73
N GLN A 774 -18.25 27.61 -12.13
CA GLN A 774 -18.48 27.69 -10.69
C GLN A 774 -19.98 27.74 -10.40
N ALA A 775 -20.38 27.17 -9.26
CA ALA A 775 -21.78 27.22 -8.80
C ALA A 775 -21.84 27.13 -7.27
N ASP A 776 -22.91 27.65 -6.69
CA ASP A 776 -23.21 27.48 -5.29
C ASP A 776 -24.08 26.22 -5.14
N ILE A 777 -23.70 25.36 -4.20
CA ILE A 777 -24.44 24.13 -3.87
C ILE A 777 -24.90 24.15 -2.41
N SER A 778 -26.14 23.74 -2.19
CA SER A 778 -26.60 23.35 -0.87
C SER A 778 -27.04 21.88 -0.84
N TYR A 779 -26.75 21.20 0.25
CA TYR A 779 -27.09 19.79 0.43
C TYR A 779 -27.05 19.36 1.89
N LYS A 780 -27.68 18.21 2.17
CA LYS A 780 -27.48 17.47 3.41
C LYS A 780 -26.67 16.21 3.12
N HIS A 781 -25.93 15.71 4.11
CA HIS A 781 -25.10 14.52 3.99
C HIS A 781 -25.37 13.51 5.10
N PHE A 782 -24.83 12.33 4.93
CA PHE A 782 -24.86 11.26 5.93
C PHE A 782 -23.46 11.13 6.56
N PRO A 783 -23.23 11.62 7.79
CA PRO A 783 -21.98 11.36 8.52
C PRO A 783 -21.71 9.88 8.71
N LEU A 784 -22.75 9.06 8.74
CA LEU A 784 -22.68 7.61 8.72
C LEU A 784 -23.69 7.08 7.71
N TYR A 785 -23.21 6.31 6.73
CA TYR A 785 -24.04 5.79 5.64
C TYR A 785 -24.03 4.27 5.61
N GLN A 786 -25.22 3.67 5.66
CA GLN A 786 -25.50 2.23 5.49
C GLN A 786 -24.64 1.29 6.33
N SER A 787 -24.61 1.51 7.64
CA SER A 787 -24.00 0.55 8.56
C SER A 787 -24.90 -0.67 8.74
N SER A 788 -24.36 -1.86 8.55
CA SER A 788 -25.04 -3.13 8.83
C SER A 788 -24.93 -3.59 10.28
N LYS A 789 -24.31 -2.80 11.15
CA LYS A 789 -24.06 -3.14 12.57
C LYS A 789 -25.28 -2.87 13.44
N VAL A 790 -26.36 -3.56 13.15
CA VAL A 790 -27.62 -3.40 13.88
C VAL A 790 -27.69 -4.18 15.21
N ASP A 791 -26.77 -5.11 15.42
CA ASP A 791 -26.69 -5.91 16.66
C ASP A 791 -25.42 -5.67 17.47
N GLY A 792 -24.45 -4.97 16.92
CA GLY A 792 -23.14 -4.78 17.50
C GLY A 792 -22.90 -3.38 18.04
N GLU A 793 -23.42 -3.06 19.17
CA GLU A 793 -23.29 -1.72 19.77
C GLU A 793 -21.86 -1.21 19.91
N ILE A 794 -20.92 -2.12 20.16
CA ILE A 794 -19.54 -1.78 20.47
C ILE A 794 -18.74 -1.48 19.21
N SER A 795 -19.10 -2.10 18.09
CA SER A 795 -18.44 -1.97 16.81
C SER A 795 -19.09 -0.96 15.87
N ASN A 796 -20.18 -0.33 16.27
CA ASN A 796 -20.81 0.70 15.46
C ASN A 796 -19.85 1.86 15.19
N PRO A 797 -19.77 2.36 13.94
CA PRO A 797 -18.91 3.46 13.60
C PRO A 797 -19.19 4.74 14.40
N ILE A 798 -18.13 5.51 14.65
CA ILE A 798 -18.22 6.80 15.33
C ILE A 798 -18.42 7.90 14.27
N PHE A 799 -19.36 8.77 14.52
CA PHE A 799 -19.61 9.98 13.72
C PHE A 799 -19.72 11.19 14.64
N ASP A 800 -19.11 12.29 14.31
CA ASP A 800 -19.13 13.55 15.05
C ASP A 800 -19.00 13.39 16.59
N GLY A 801 -18.10 12.51 17.02
CA GLY A 801 -17.84 12.20 18.42
C GLY A 801 -18.89 11.32 19.11
N MET A 802 -19.84 10.76 18.37
CA MET A 802 -20.95 9.96 18.89
C MET A 802 -20.98 8.57 18.25
N ARG A 803 -21.60 7.61 18.96
CA ARG A 803 -21.84 6.26 18.48
C ARG A 803 -23.25 5.81 18.79
N ILE A 804 -23.93 5.23 17.82
CA ILE A 804 -25.24 4.63 17.97
C ILE A 804 -25.12 3.29 18.72
N LYS A 805 -26.03 3.07 19.63
CA LYS A 805 -26.25 1.78 20.31
C LYS A 805 -27.66 1.29 19.99
N LEU A 806 -27.73 0.17 19.31
CA LEU A 806 -29.00 -0.46 18.99
C LEU A 806 -29.30 -1.51 20.07
N GLN A 807 -30.46 -1.41 20.68
CA GLN A 807 -30.94 -2.36 21.65
C GLN A 807 -32.20 -3.01 21.10
N ASN A 808 -32.07 -4.13 20.45
CA ASN A 808 -33.17 -4.88 19.91
C ASN A 808 -33.83 -5.76 20.96
N ASP A 809 -35.13 -5.76 20.97
CA ASP A 809 -35.86 -6.75 21.74
C ASP A 809 -35.72 -8.13 21.09
N LEU A 810 -35.49 -9.15 21.90
CA LEU A 810 -35.48 -10.52 21.37
C LEU A 810 -36.84 -10.85 20.78
N ILE A 811 -36.87 -11.18 19.49
CA ILE A 811 -38.08 -11.67 18.82
C ILE A 811 -38.35 -13.06 19.32
N GLY A 812 -39.42 -13.22 20.04
CA GLY A 812 -39.77 -14.52 20.57
C GLY A 812 -41.25 -14.58 20.98
N VAL A 813 -41.70 -15.81 21.14
CA VAL A 813 -43.03 -16.07 21.72
C VAL A 813 -42.92 -15.99 23.23
N ASN A 814 -43.65 -15.03 23.81
CA ASN A 814 -43.77 -15.01 25.28
C ASN A 814 -44.57 -16.23 25.75
N TYR A 815 -43.88 -17.26 26.14
CA TYR A 815 -44.50 -18.52 26.60
C TYR A 815 -45.42 -18.35 27.81
N ASP A 816 -45.18 -17.36 28.67
CA ASP A 816 -45.98 -17.08 29.83
C ASP A 816 -47.31 -16.43 29.47
N SER A 817 -47.37 -15.74 28.35
CA SER A 817 -48.54 -15.07 27.80
C SER A 817 -49.19 -15.81 26.63
N THR A 818 -48.57 -16.90 26.17
CA THR A 818 -49.07 -17.69 25.05
C THR A 818 -49.86 -18.90 25.56
N GLY A 819 -51.09 -19.05 25.15
CA GLY A 819 -51.92 -20.15 25.57
C GLY A 819 -53.11 -20.37 24.61
N TRP A 820 -53.86 -21.41 24.87
CA TRP A 820 -55.09 -21.63 24.13
C TRP A 820 -56.16 -20.67 24.59
N LEU A 821 -56.84 -20.01 23.64
CA LEU A 821 -58.03 -19.25 23.97
C LEU A 821 -59.13 -20.17 24.51
N VAL A 822 -59.62 -19.89 25.66
CA VAL A 822 -60.65 -20.71 26.32
C VAL A 822 -61.92 -20.71 25.48
N GLY A 823 -62.34 -21.89 24.99
CA GLY A 823 -63.53 -22.07 24.19
C GLY A 823 -63.36 -22.16 22.67
N GLU A 824 -62.19 -22.03 22.16
CA GLU A 824 -61.90 -22.20 20.73
C GLU A 824 -61.31 -23.58 20.46
N THR A 825 -61.94 -24.39 19.62
CA THR A 825 -61.50 -25.72 19.29
C THR A 825 -60.72 -25.79 17.98
N ASN A 826 -60.56 -24.68 17.30
CA ASN A 826 -59.87 -24.59 16.03
C ASN A 826 -58.49 -23.99 16.21
N TYR A 827 -57.49 -24.56 15.60
CA TYR A 827 -56.10 -24.22 15.53
C TYR A 827 -55.80 -22.73 15.20
N ARG A 828 -56.43 -21.85 15.95
CA ARG A 828 -56.11 -20.41 15.87
C ARG A 828 -55.10 -20.08 16.96
N GLN A 829 -53.90 -19.87 16.58
CA GLN A 829 -52.92 -19.17 17.40
C GLN A 829 -53.09 -17.66 17.14
N GLU A 830 -53.47 -16.93 18.14
CA GLU A 830 -53.37 -15.49 18.12
C GLU A 830 -52.12 -15.13 18.91
N ILE A 831 -51.10 -14.66 18.20
CA ILE A 831 -49.88 -14.14 18.81
C ILE A 831 -50.27 -12.73 19.23
N THR A 832 -50.38 -12.52 20.54
CA THR A 832 -50.64 -11.19 21.10
C THR A 832 -49.38 -10.40 21.42
N ALA A 833 -48.20 -10.84 21.03
CA ALA A 833 -47.02 -10.03 21.06
C ALA A 833 -47.21 -8.78 20.16
N GLN A 834 -47.06 -7.61 20.73
CA GLN A 834 -47.37 -6.36 20.03
C GLN A 834 -46.41 -6.09 18.90
N ARG A 835 -45.33 -6.81 18.77
CA ARG A 835 -44.47 -6.72 17.63
C ARG A 835 -43.46 -7.77 17.45
N LEU A 836 -43.22 -8.07 16.24
CA LEU A 836 -42.42 -9.22 15.76
C LEU A 836 -41.27 -8.81 14.86
N TYR A 837 -40.99 -7.51 14.74
CA TYR A 837 -39.96 -7.10 13.84
C TYR A 837 -39.00 -6.14 14.52
N PRO A 838 -37.69 -6.28 14.33
CA PRO A 838 -36.77 -5.20 14.64
C PRO A 838 -37.24 -3.92 13.97
N ALA A 839 -36.84 -2.80 14.46
CA ALA A 839 -37.14 -1.53 13.82
C ALA A 839 -36.65 -1.58 12.38
N ASP A 840 -37.57 -1.50 11.44
CA ASP A 840 -37.24 -1.30 10.06
C ASP A 840 -36.81 0.14 9.85
#